data_f2dc641afecdd7812fea50b70d2e60f8
#
_entry.id   f2dc641afecdd7812fea50b70d2e60f8
#
_cell.length_a   1.000
_cell.length_b   1.000
_cell.length_c   1.000
_cell.angle_alpha   90.00
_cell.angle_beta   90.00
_cell.angle_gamma   90.00
#
_symmetry.space_group_name_H-M   'P 1'
#
loop_
_entity.id
_entity.type
_entity.pdbx_description
1 polymer ?
#
loop_
_entity_poly.entity_id
_entity_poly.type
_entity_poly.pdbx_seq_one_letter_code
_entity_poly.pdbx_strand_id
1 'polypeptide(L)'
;YQAGLDTKQKNSFCILLPPPNVTGTLHMGHGFNQTLMDALTRYHRMKGDNTLWQPGTDHAGIATQIVVERQLDKEGISRHSLGREKFLEKVWEWKAFSGGTITEQMRRLGTSPDWSRERFTMDEGLSKTVTETFVSLFKEGLIYRGKRLVNWDIQLQTAVSDLEVVQEEEDGFLWHIQYPLASGDDHLTVATTRPETMLGDVAIMVHPEDARYQKLVGQMVKLPLCDREIPIIADDYVDQTFGTGVVKVTPAHDFNDYAVGLRHKLPMISVLTLDGHINEAAPKAYQGLDRFAARKKIVEDLELQGFLVKTEKHKLKIPRGDRTDVVIEPMLTDQWFVAMTKKGHDGKSITEKALDVVKTGEIKFFPDNWVNTYNQWLNNIQDWCISRQLWWGHQIPAWYGDEGQVWVAHNEEEVKALALKDGYQGSLKRDPDVLDTWYSSALWPFSTLDWTPDYPKVSNPALDLYLPSTVLVTGFDIIFFWVARMVMMTKHITGKIPFKHVYVHGLIRDAEGQKMSKSKGNVLDPIDLIDGISLEALIEKRTTGLMNPKQAESITKKTRKEFPEGIAAFGTDALRFTYSSLASPGRDIKFDLQRCEGYRNFCNKLWNATRFVLMNCEGKENGFGECVEGYLEFSKADRWIVSELQEREVAIEKAFLDYRFDLLSQELYQFVWDEFCDWYLEVAKVQLQMGSEGEQRATRRTLLRVLEIILRLIHPVMPFITEEIWQTIGPMNGKKGPSIMLEPYPQSDSKKIDRESIQWMSTLKEMVDVCRKLRGEMNISPAQKIPLVIAGNKKSLELYAPYLKALAKLTDVEIVEELPAIDAPVMLVKDFKLMLKVEVDAAEEKERITKELNRIQIEIQKAKGKLENASFIDRAPEAVVALEKKRLEEFLESFEKLNVQLKKLA
;
A
#
# COMPACT_ATOMS: atom_id res chain seq x y z
N TYR A 1 -4.36 -10.88 -23.01
CA TYR A 1 -4.29 -11.04 -21.54
C TYR A 1 -4.31 -12.53 -21.10
N GLN A 2 -4.66 -13.46 -22.00
CA GLN A 2 -4.80 -14.88 -21.68
C GLN A 2 -3.44 -15.55 -21.43
N ALA A 3 -3.36 -16.36 -20.38
CA ALA A 3 -2.19 -17.16 -20.04
C ALA A 3 -2.20 -18.49 -20.78
N GLY A 4 -1.02 -18.97 -21.19
CA GLY A 4 -0.85 -20.28 -21.81
C GLY A 4 -0.78 -21.42 -20.79
N LEU A 5 -1.12 -22.64 -21.25
CA LEU A 5 -0.98 -23.87 -20.47
C LEU A 5 0.08 -24.83 -21.04
N ASP A 6 0.95 -24.33 -21.92
CA ASP A 6 2.04 -25.13 -22.48
C ASP A 6 3.18 -25.27 -21.47
N THR A 7 3.28 -26.43 -20.85
CA THR A 7 4.31 -26.77 -19.84
C THR A 7 5.73 -26.86 -20.41
N LYS A 8 5.89 -26.84 -21.74
CA LYS A 8 7.20 -26.77 -22.39
C LYS A 8 7.79 -25.35 -22.38
N GLN A 9 6.98 -24.34 -22.16
CA GLN A 9 7.41 -22.96 -22.02
C GLN A 9 8.12 -22.76 -20.66
N LYS A 10 9.44 -22.52 -20.70
CA LYS A 10 10.30 -22.57 -19.51
C LYS A 10 10.12 -21.39 -18.55
N ASN A 11 9.71 -20.22 -19.06
CA ASN A 11 9.60 -19.00 -18.28
C ASN A 11 8.13 -18.66 -18.05
N SER A 12 7.67 -18.79 -16.82
CA SER A 12 6.35 -18.34 -16.41
C SER A 12 6.46 -17.21 -15.39
N PHE A 13 5.55 -16.25 -15.50
CA PHE A 13 5.31 -15.21 -14.49
C PHE A 13 3.88 -15.32 -14.00
N CYS A 14 3.69 -15.45 -12.71
CA CYS A 14 2.37 -15.47 -12.11
C CYS A 14 2.27 -14.45 -10.98
N ILE A 15 1.17 -13.72 -10.97
CA ILE A 15 0.82 -12.79 -9.91
C ILE A 15 -0.64 -12.98 -9.53
N LEU A 16 -0.92 -13.00 -8.23
CA LEU A 16 -2.27 -13.17 -7.69
C LEU A 16 -2.85 -11.80 -7.33
N LEU A 17 -4.03 -11.50 -7.83
CA LEU A 17 -4.77 -10.34 -7.35
C LEU A 17 -5.20 -10.61 -5.90
N PRO A 18 -4.88 -9.73 -4.93
CA PRO A 18 -5.60 -9.70 -3.67
C PRO A 18 -7.08 -9.47 -3.98
N PRO A 19 -7.95 -10.48 -3.79
CA PRO A 19 -9.30 -10.40 -4.31
C PRO A 19 -10.10 -9.31 -3.58
N PRO A 20 -10.57 -8.26 -4.28
CA PRO A 20 -11.35 -7.21 -3.66
C PRO A 20 -12.63 -7.76 -3.03
N ASN A 21 -12.98 -7.23 -1.87
CA ASN A 21 -14.22 -7.56 -1.18
C ASN A 21 -15.43 -7.03 -1.96
N VAL A 22 -16.48 -7.86 -2.12
CA VAL A 22 -17.73 -7.46 -2.79
C VAL A 22 -18.60 -6.57 -1.88
N THR A 23 -18.00 -5.54 -1.28
CA THR A 23 -18.66 -4.61 -0.34
C THR A 23 -19.02 -3.26 -0.97
N GLY A 24 -18.77 -3.09 -2.26
CA GLY A 24 -19.08 -1.86 -2.99
C GLY A 24 -18.11 -1.61 -4.14
N THR A 25 -17.41 -0.48 -4.12
CA THR A 25 -16.51 -0.03 -5.16
C THR A 25 -15.06 -0.05 -4.72
N LEU A 26 -14.13 -0.07 -5.67
CA LEU A 26 -12.70 0.10 -5.40
C LEU A 26 -12.40 1.50 -4.82
N HIS A 27 -11.35 1.60 -4.05
CA HIS A 27 -10.80 2.85 -3.53
C HIS A 27 -9.34 3.04 -3.98
N MET A 28 -8.71 4.16 -3.60
CA MET A 28 -7.35 4.51 -4.00
C MET A 28 -6.31 3.44 -3.69
N GLY A 29 -6.43 2.75 -2.55
CA GLY A 29 -5.54 1.65 -2.19
C GLY A 29 -5.59 0.47 -3.17
N HIS A 30 -6.77 0.13 -3.67
CA HIS A 30 -6.92 -0.88 -4.72
C HIS A 30 -6.28 -0.40 -6.03
N GLY A 31 -6.56 0.84 -6.45
CA GLY A 31 -5.97 1.42 -7.66
C GLY A 31 -4.44 1.40 -7.62
N PHE A 32 -3.86 1.76 -6.48
CA PHE A 32 -2.43 1.71 -6.24
C PHE A 32 -1.87 0.29 -6.37
N ASN A 33 -2.41 -0.64 -5.60
CA ASN A 33 -1.96 -2.04 -5.60
C ASN A 33 -2.07 -2.68 -6.99
N GLN A 34 -3.20 -2.49 -7.67
CA GLN A 34 -3.46 -3.06 -8.99
C GLN A 34 -2.60 -2.43 -10.09
N THR A 35 -2.27 -1.14 -9.99
CA THR A 35 -1.36 -0.48 -10.93
C THR A 35 0.04 -1.08 -10.86
N LEU A 36 0.56 -1.35 -9.67
CA LEU A 36 1.87 -1.97 -9.50
C LEU A 36 1.89 -3.41 -10.05
N MET A 37 0.83 -4.18 -9.78
CA MET A 37 0.69 -5.53 -10.35
C MET A 37 0.60 -5.52 -11.87
N ASP A 38 -0.16 -4.57 -12.43
CA ASP A 38 -0.32 -4.45 -13.88
C ASP A 38 0.99 -4.05 -14.57
N ALA A 39 1.76 -3.15 -13.95
CA ALA A 39 3.08 -2.78 -14.45
C ALA A 39 4.02 -3.98 -14.54
N LEU A 40 4.07 -4.82 -13.50
CA LEU A 40 4.84 -6.07 -13.52
C LEU A 40 4.33 -7.05 -14.57
N THR A 41 3.02 -7.21 -14.67
CA THR A 41 2.37 -8.12 -15.61
C THR A 41 2.67 -7.72 -17.06
N ARG A 42 2.53 -6.44 -17.42
CA ARG A 42 2.85 -5.92 -18.76
C ARG A 42 4.34 -6.02 -19.08
N TYR A 43 5.20 -5.71 -18.11
CA TYR A 43 6.64 -5.87 -18.25
C TYR A 43 7.03 -7.31 -18.58
N HIS A 44 6.55 -8.28 -17.81
CA HIS A 44 6.85 -9.70 -18.04
C HIS A 44 6.24 -10.25 -19.33
N ARG A 45 5.04 -9.79 -19.69
CA ARG A 45 4.41 -10.13 -20.97
C ARG A 45 5.26 -9.65 -22.15
N MET A 46 5.76 -8.42 -22.08
CA MET A 46 6.66 -7.86 -23.10
C MET A 46 8.04 -8.52 -23.10
N LYS A 47 8.48 -9.10 -21.98
CA LYS A 47 9.71 -9.95 -21.96
C LYS A 47 9.51 -11.31 -22.61
N GLY A 48 8.29 -11.67 -22.98
CA GLY A 48 7.97 -12.95 -23.60
C GLY A 48 7.71 -14.09 -22.61
N ASP A 49 7.60 -13.78 -21.32
CA ASP A 49 7.22 -14.76 -20.30
C ASP A 49 5.76 -15.20 -20.49
N ASN A 50 5.48 -16.48 -20.21
CA ASN A 50 4.10 -16.96 -20.09
C ASN A 50 3.49 -16.38 -18.82
N THR A 51 2.61 -15.39 -18.99
CA THR A 51 2.20 -14.48 -17.91
C THR A 51 0.75 -14.74 -17.50
N LEU A 52 0.54 -15.07 -16.23
CA LEU A 52 -0.77 -15.14 -15.60
C LEU A 52 -0.90 -14.07 -14.51
N TRP A 53 -1.82 -13.13 -14.69
CA TRP A 53 -2.38 -12.37 -13.58
C TRP A 53 -3.76 -12.95 -13.25
N GLN A 54 -3.85 -13.64 -12.11
CA GLN A 54 -5.07 -14.31 -11.65
C GLN A 54 -6.03 -13.30 -11.02
N PRO A 55 -7.19 -12.99 -11.65
CA PRO A 55 -8.20 -12.11 -11.08
C PRO A 55 -9.21 -12.85 -10.23
N GLY A 56 -9.95 -12.11 -9.43
CA GLY A 56 -11.11 -12.58 -8.70
C GLY A 56 -11.58 -11.61 -7.64
N THR A 57 -12.64 -12.01 -6.94
CA THR A 57 -13.26 -11.24 -5.85
C THR A 57 -13.47 -12.13 -4.62
N ASP A 58 -13.50 -11.49 -3.45
CA ASP A 58 -13.73 -12.13 -2.16
C ASP A 58 -15.17 -11.89 -1.69
N HIS A 59 -15.79 -12.94 -1.13
CA HIS A 59 -17.15 -12.86 -0.58
C HIS A 59 -17.26 -12.00 0.68
N ALA A 60 -16.14 -11.80 1.41
CA ALA A 60 -16.03 -10.92 2.58
C ALA A 60 -17.16 -11.09 3.61
N GLY A 61 -17.26 -12.27 4.21
CA GLY A 61 -18.40 -12.75 4.99
C GLY A 61 -19.12 -11.70 5.85
N ILE A 62 -18.50 -11.23 6.93
CA ILE A 62 -19.09 -10.22 7.83
C ILE A 62 -19.43 -8.92 7.07
N ALA A 63 -18.48 -8.40 6.31
CA ALA A 63 -18.61 -7.08 5.69
C ALA A 63 -19.75 -7.04 4.66
N THR A 64 -19.85 -8.06 3.81
CA THR A 64 -20.90 -8.15 2.80
C THR A 64 -22.27 -8.40 3.43
N GLN A 65 -22.34 -9.28 4.44
CA GLN A 65 -23.58 -9.53 5.15
C GLN A 65 -24.16 -8.25 5.77
N ILE A 66 -23.32 -7.46 6.47
CA ILE A 66 -23.73 -6.18 7.08
C ILE A 66 -24.23 -5.19 6.02
N VAL A 67 -23.59 -5.10 4.86
CA VAL A 67 -24.03 -4.21 3.79
C VAL A 67 -25.45 -4.55 3.36
N VAL A 68 -25.75 -5.82 3.16
CA VAL A 68 -27.09 -6.29 2.75
C VAL A 68 -28.11 -6.12 3.89
N GLU A 69 -27.74 -6.44 5.13
CA GLU A 69 -28.61 -6.20 6.30
C GLU A 69 -29.01 -4.73 6.43
N ARG A 70 -28.04 -3.80 6.30
CA ARG A 70 -28.30 -2.34 6.33
C ARG A 70 -29.21 -1.88 5.18
N GLN A 71 -29.16 -2.51 4.02
CA GLN A 71 -30.10 -2.21 2.92
C GLN A 71 -31.50 -2.66 3.27
N LEU A 72 -31.65 -3.87 3.78
CA LEU A 72 -32.93 -4.43 4.21
C LEU A 72 -33.53 -3.65 5.38
N ASP A 73 -32.72 -3.23 6.34
CA ASP A 73 -33.16 -2.43 7.50
C ASP A 73 -33.80 -1.09 7.08
N LYS A 74 -33.33 -0.46 5.99
CA LYS A 74 -33.95 0.74 5.42
C LYS A 74 -35.38 0.48 4.90
N GLU A 75 -35.64 -0.76 4.53
CA GLU A 75 -36.97 -1.24 4.08
C GLU A 75 -37.79 -1.81 5.24
N GLY A 76 -37.24 -1.81 6.46
CA GLY A 76 -37.91 -2.39 7.64
C GLY A 76 -37.89 -3.91 7.69
N ILE A 77 -36.98 -4.56 6.93
CA ILE A 77 -36.90 -6.01 6.80
C ILE A 77 -35.67 -6.53 7.56
N SER A 78 -35.84 -7.45 8.50
CA SER A 78 -34.73 -8.15 9.16
C SER A 78 -34.40 -9.46 8.42
N ARG A 79 -33.14 -9.90 8.50
CA ARG A 79 -32.74 -11.20 7.93
C ARG A 79 -33.52 -12.36 8.56
N HIS A 80 -33.83 -12.25 9.85
CA HIS A 80 -34.59 -13.27 10.56
C HIS A 80 -36.04 -13.41 10.06
N SER A 81 -36.66 -12.29 9.63
CA SER A 81 -37.99 -12.32 9.03
C SER A 81 -37.99 -12.94 7.63
N LEU A 82 -36.90 -12.79 6.86
CA LEU A 82 -36.74 -13.41 5.54
C LEU A 82 -36.46 -14.91 5.62
N GLY A 83 -35.70 -15.34 6.63
CA GLY A 83 -35.07 -16.64 6.68
C GLY A 83 -33.80 -16.76 5.84
N ARG A 84 -33.00 -17.80 6.13
CA ARG A 84 -31.63 -17.96 5.59
C ARG A 84 -31.61 -17.98 4.05
N GLU A 85 -32.45 -18.77 3.42
CA GLU A 85 -32.47 -18.94 1.95
C GLU A 85 -32.72 -17.63 1.22
N LYS A 86 -33.80 -16.94 1.56
CA LYS A 86 -34.15 -15.65 0.92
C LYS A 86 -33.15 -14.55 1.21
N PHE A 87 -32.56 -14.54 2.41
CA PHE A 87 -31.50 -13.61 2.73
C PHE A 87 -30.27 -13.86 1.85
N LEU A 88 -29.86 -15.12 1.68
CA LEU A 88 -28.71 -15.45 0.82
C LEU A 88 -28.97 -15.10 -0.65
N GLU A 89 -30.20 -15.23 -1.17
CA GLU A 89 -30.54 -14.73 -2.49
C GLU A 89 -30.27 -13.23 -2.63
N LYS A 90 -30.62 -12.42 -1.62
CA LYS A 90 -30.31 -10.98 -1.59
C LYS A 90 -28.83 -10.68 -1.57
N VAL A 91 -28.05 -11.49 -0.87
CA VAL A 91 -26.59 -11.34 -0.84
C VAL A 91 -25.97 -11.70 -2.20
N TRP A 92 -26.47 -12.74 -2.88
CA TRP A 92 -26.02 -13.07 -4.24
C TRP A 92 -26.38 -11.99 -5.28
N GLU A 93 -27.56 -11.37 -5.17
CA GLU A 93 -27.93 -10.21 -5.99
C GLU A 93 -26.93 -9.04 -5.78
N TRP A 94 -26.63 -8.73 -4.52
CA TRP A 94 -25.63 -7.74 -4.18
C TRP A 94 -24.24 -8.07 -4.72
N LYS A 95 -23.80 -9.32 -4.58
CA LYS A 95 -22.51 -9.80 -5.12
C LYS A 95 -22.43 -9.58 -6.64
N ALA A 96 -23.46 -9.88 -7.36
CA ALA A 96 -23.51 -9.68 -8.81
C ALA A 96 -23.34 -8.20 -9.18
N PHE A 97 -24.04 -7.31 -8.47
CA PHE A 97 -23.92 -5.85 -8.65
C PHE A 97 -22.52 -5.32 -8.29
N SER A 98 -22.05 -5.62 -7.10
CA SER A 98 -20.75 -5.12 -6.60
C SER A 98 -19.56 -5.68 -7.40
N GLY A 99 -19.58 -6.98 -7.71
CA GLY A 99 -18.54 -7.63 -8.52
C GLY A 99 -18.46 -7.06 -9.92
N GLY A 100 -19.59 -6.80 -10.57
CA GLY A 100 -19.64 -6.16 -11.89
C GLY A 100 -19.05 -4.75 -11.86
N THR A 101 -19.38 -3.96 -10.84
CA THR A 101 -18.81 -2.61 -10.66
C THR A 101 -17.30 -2.66 -10.46
N ILE A 102 -16.80 -3.56 -9.63
CA ILE A 102 -15.35 -3.73 -9.38
C ILE A 102 -14.63 -4.09 -10.69
N THR A 103 -15.16 -5.04 -11.46
CA THR A 103 -14.55 -5.45 -12.73
C THR A 103 -14.51 -4.30 -13.74
N GLU A 104 -15.58 -3.50 -13.82
CA GLU A 104 -15.62 -2.32 -14.68
C GLU A 104 -14.59 -1.27 -14.25
N GLN A 105 -14.49 -0.98 -12.96
CA GLN A 105 -13.46 -0.07 -12.42
C GLN A 105 -12.04 -0.56 -12.72
N MET A 106 -11.77 -1.85 -12.58
CA MET A 106 -10.49 -2.45 -12.94
C MET A 106 -10.16 -2.24 -14.43
N ARG A 107 -11.12 -2.40 -15.32
CA ARG A 107 -10.93 -2.14 -16.76
C ARG A 107 -10.65 -0.67 -17.03
N ARG A 108 -11.32 0.25 -16.33
CA ARG A 108 -11.08 1.69 -16.42
C ARG A 108 -9.70 2.09 -15.89
N LEU A 109 -9.17 1.38 -14.90
CA LEU A 109 -7.79 1.53 -14.40
C LEU A 109 -6.74 0.98 -15.38
N GLY A 110 -7.15 0.34 -16.46
CA GLY A 110 -6.25 -0.23 -17.46
C GLY A 110 -5.59 -1.53 -17.04
N THR A 111 -6.13 -2.22 -16.06
CA THR A 111 -5.59 -3.51 -15.60
C THR A 111 -5.78 -4.60 -16.65
N SER A 112 -4.81 -5.49 -16.76
CA SER A 112 -4.74 -6.52 -17.79
C SER A 112 -4.64 -7.96 -17.24
N PRO A 113 -5.52 -8.37 -16.29
CA PRO A 113 -5.54 -9.74 -15.81
C PRO A 113 -6.14 -10.68 -16.86
N ASP A 114 -5.96 -11.96 -16.66
CA ASP A 114 -6.64 -12.98 -17.49
C ASP A 114 -8.12 -13.10 -17.07
N TRP A 115 -8.97 -12.29 -17.70
CA TRP A 115 -10.40 -12.24 -17.40
C TRP A 115 -11.12 -13.58 -17.64
N SER A 116 -10.59 -14.46 -18.46
CA SER A 116 -11.16 -15.79 -18.70
C SER A 116 -11.01 -16.72 -17.48
N ARG A 117 -10.13 -16.35 -16.55
CA ARG A 117 -9.85 -17.09 -15.32
C ARG A 117 -10.38 -16.38 -14.07
N GLU A 118 -11.29 -15.43 -14.21
CA GLU A 118 -11.91 -14.76 -13.06
C GLU A 118 -12.56 -15.76 -12.11
N ARG A 119 -12.23 -15.65 -10.82
CA ARG A 119 -12.72 -16.53 -9.76
C ARG A 119 -13.43 -15.73 -8.65
N PHE A 120 -14.27 -16.42 -7.93
CA PHE A 120 -14.92 -15.92 -6.74
C PHE A 120 -14.70 -16.89 -5.58
N THR A 121 -14.36 -16.40 -4.39
CA THR A 121 -14.02 -17.26 -3.25
C THR A 121 -15.12 -18.25 -2.85
N MET A 122 -16.36 -18.04 -3.28
CA MET A 122 -17.49 -18.97 -3.08
C MET A 122 -18.00 -19.60 -4.39
N ASP A 123 -17.24 -19.59 -5.48
CA ASP A 123 -17.59 -20.38 -6.66
C ASP A 123 -17.53 -21.88 -6.36
N GLU A 124 -18.11 -22.68 -7.25
CA GLU A 124 -18.22 -24.12 -7.03
C GLU A 124 -16.85 -24.80 -6.85
N GLY A 125 -15.85 -24.43 -7.66
CA GLY A 125 -14.52 -25.03 -7.59
C GLY A 125 -13.79 -24.69 -6.30
N LEU A 126 -13.81 -23.41 -5.91
CA LEU A 126 -13.18 -22.96 -4.65
C LEU A 126 -13.91 -23.53 -3.43
N SER A 127 -15.25 -23.63 -3.47
CA SER A 127 -16.03 -24.23 -2.39
C SER A 127 -15.70 -25.71 -2.18
N LYS A 128 -15.45 -26.46 -3.25
CA LYS A 128 -14.96 -27.84 -3.17
C LYS A 128 -13.58 -27.90 -2.50
N THR A 129 -12.67 -27.03 -2.87
CA THR A 129 -11.33 -26.97 -2.25
C THR A 129 -11.42 -26.62 -0.75
N VAL A 130 -12.28 -25.69 -0.37
CA VAL A 130 -12.53 -25.32 1.02
C VAL A 130 -13.02 -26.53 1.82
N THR A 131 -14.02 -27.24 1.30
CA THR A 131 -14.55 -28.45 1.96
C THR A 131 -13.49 -29.53 2.07
N GLU A 132 -12.73 -29.81 1.01
CA GLU A 132 -11.68 -30.83 0.99
C GLU A 132 -10.60 -30.53 2.03
N THR A 133 -10.13 -29.30 2.09
CA THR A 133 -9.07 -28.91 3.04
C THR A 133 -9.56 -28.97 4.48
N PHE A 134 -10.81 -28.60 4.76
CA PHE A 134 -11.41 -28.73 6.09
C PHE A 134 -11.49 -30.19 6.53
N VAL A 135 -12.01 -31.06 5.68
CA VAL A 135 -12.14 -32.49 5.94
C VAL A 135 -10.78 -33.14 6.15
N SER A 136 -9.81 -32.79 5.30
CA SER A 136 -8.44 -33.32 5.41
C SER A 136 -7.78 -32.91 6.73
N LEU A 137 -7.79 -31.62 7.07
CA LEU A 137 -7.20 -31.10 8.31
C LEU A 137 -7.90 -31.66 9.56
N PHE A 138 -9.22 -31.90 9.49
CA PHE A 138 -9.95 -32.56 10.58
C PHE A 138 -9.48 -34.01 10.77
N LYS A 139 -9.34 -34.77 9.68
CA LYS A 139 -8.81 -36.15 9.73
C LYS A 139 -7.38 -36.22 10.25
N GLU A 140 -6.57 -35.20 9.99
CA GLU A 140 -5.22 -35.06 10.56
C GLU A 140 -5.24 -34.67 12.06
N GLY A 141 -6.42 -34.30 12.59
CA GLY A 141 -6.56 -33.80 13.96
C GLY A 141 -6.03 -32.40 14.16
N LEU A 142 -5.89 -31.64 13.09
CA LEU A 142 -5.45 -30.23 13.09
C LEU A 142 -6.61 -29.22 13.10
N ILE A 143 -7.82 -29.66 12.74
CA ILE A 143 -9.05 -28.92 12.99
C ILE A 143 -9.80 -29.59 14.14
N TYR A 144 -10.27 -28.80 15.08
CA TYR A 144 -11.04 -29.26 16.23
C TYR A 144 -12.10 -28.26 16.65
N ARG A 145 -13.13 -28.73 17.36
CA ARG A 145 -14.14 -27.90 18.02
C ARG A 145 -13.87 -27.84 19.50
N GLY A 146 -13.91 -26.66 20.09
CA GLY A 146 -13.65 -26.49 21.52
C GLY A 146 -14.16 -25.16 22.07
N LYS A 147 -14.31 -25.11 23.37
CA LYS A 147 -14.74 -23.91 24.10
C LYS A 147 -13.51 -23.08 24.48
N ARG A 148 -13.36 -21.91 23.86
CA ARG A 148 -12.26 -21.00 24.11
C ARG A 148 -12.72 -19.56 24.15
N LEU A 149 -11.90 -18.69 24.72
CA LEU A 149 -12.14 -17.26 24.71
C LEU A 149 -11.88 -16.68 23.34
N VAL A 150 -12.83 -15.93 22.79
CA VAL A 150 -12.77 -15.28 21.47
C VAL A 150 -13.24 -13.84 21.57
N ASN A 151 -12.80 -12.97 20.62
CA ASN A 151 -13.40 -11.67 20.44
C ASN A 151 -14.82 -11.84 19.90
N TRP A 152 -15.78 -11.23 20.57
CA TRP A 152 -17.20 -11.37 20.26
C TRP A 152 -17.86 -10.03 20.04
N ASP A 153 -18.45 -9.86 18.87
CA ASP A 153 -19.29 -8.71 18.56
C ASP A 153 -20.73 -8.99 19.03
N ILE A 154 -21.19 -8.26 20.04
CA ILE A 154 -22.50 -8.49 20.65
C ILE A 154 -23.68 -8.05 19.77
N GLN A 155 -23.46 -7.10 18.84
CA GLN A 155 -24.49 -6.66 17.91
C GLN A 155 -24.69 -7.67 16.78
N LEU A 156 -23.58 -8.19 16.22
CA LEU A 156 -23.62 -9.21 15.19
C LEU A 156 -23.84 -10.61 15.75
N GLN A 157 -23.59 -10.80 17.03
CA GLN A 157 -23.59 -12.08 17.75
C GLN A 157 -22.71 -13.14 17.04
N THR A 158 -21.49 -12.75 16.76
CA THR A 158 -20.47 -13.61 16.13
C THR A 158 -19.09 -13.36 16.67
N ALA A 159 -18.26 -14.41 16.63
CA ALA A 159 -16.82 -14.26 16.76
C ALA A 159 -16.26 -13.38 15.64
N VAL A 160 -15.31 -12.53 15.97
CA VAL A 160 -14.60 -11.65 15.03
C VAL A 160 -13.09 -11.87 15.17
N SER A 161 -12.36 -11.61 14.09
CA SER A 161 -10.90 -11.69 14.11
C SER A 161 -10.28 -10.45 14.76
N ASP A 162 -9.03 -10.54 15.18
CA ASP A 162 -8.30 -9.40 15.77
C ASP A 162 -8.19 -8.21 14.81
N LEU A 163 -8.20 -8.46 13.48
CA LEU A 163 -8.18 -7.42 12.45
C LEU A 163 -9.46 -6.57 12.43
N GLU A 164 -10.56 -7.17 12.85
CA GLU A 164 -11.89 -6.52 12.92
C GLU A 164 -12.10 -5.77 14.24
N VAL A 165 -11.08 -5.75 15.09
CA VAL A 165 -11.09 -5.03 16.38
C VAL A 165 -10.15 -3.83 16.33
N VAL A 166 -10.70 -2.64 16.47
CA VAL A 166 -9.97 -1.38 16.51
C VAL A 166 -9.82 -0.92 17.96
N GLN A 167 -8.59 -0.61 18.38
CA GLN A 167 -8.35 -0.06 19.71
C GLN A 167 -8.53 1.46 19.66
N GLU A 168 -9.54 1.98 20.36
CA GLU A 168 -9.82 3.42 20.47
C GLU A 168 -9.48 3.95 21.86
N GLU A 169 -8.82 5.10 21.91
CA GLU A 169 -8.49 5.75 23.17
C GLU A 169 -9.69 6.61 23.61
N GLU A 170 -10.25 6.29 24.78
CA GLU A 170 -11.40 6.99 25.36
C GLU A 170 -11.14 7.39 26.80
N ASP A 171 -11.79 8.45 27.23
CA ASP A 171 -11.82 8.84 28.64
C ASP A 171 -12.75 7.91 29.42
N GLY A 172 -12.25 7.33 30.48
CA GLY A 172 -12.98 6.39 31.32
C GLY A 172 -12.57 6.53 32.79
N PHE A 173 -12.80 5.45 33.51
CA PHE A 173 -12.55 5.43 34.96
C PHE A 173 -11.83 4.15 35.38
N LEU A 174 -11.07 4.26 36.47
CA LEU A 174 -10.47 3.16 37.18
C LEU A 174 -11.13 3.15 38.59
N TRP A 175 -11.82 2.06 38.92
CA TRP A 175 -12.50 1.89 40.19
C TRP A 175 -11.68 1.05 41.14
N HIS A 176 -11.44 1.54 42.35
CA HIS A 176 -10.70 0.84 43.39
C HIS A 176 -11.70 0.21 44.38
N ILE A 177 -11.70 -1.11 44.47
CA ILE A 177 -12.70 -1.91 45.16
C ILE A 177 -12.05 -2.75 46.26
N GLN A 178 -12.58 -2.74 47.46
CA GLN A 178 -12.14 -3.59 48.57
C GLN A 178 -12.72 -4.99 48.47
N TYR A 179 -11.86 -5.99 48.57
CA TYR A 179 -12.20 -7.40 48.66
C TYR A 179 -11.83 -7.87 50.07
N PRO A 180 -12.82 -8.02 51.00
CA PRO A 180 -12.56 -8.38 52.39
C PRO A 180 -11.94 -9.79 52.50
N LEU A 181 -10.96 -9.97 53.38
CA LEU A 181 -10.47 -11.32 53.73
C LEU A 181 -11.60 -12.12 54.37
N ALA A 182 -11.72 -13.39 53.98
CA ALA A 182 -12.70 -14.32 54.57
C ALA A 182 -12.48 -14.56 56.07
N SER A 183 -11.21 -14.44 56.50
CA SER A 183 -10.75 -14.75 57.88
C SER A 183 -10.81 -13.60 58.87
N GLY A 184 -11.19 -12.33 58.49
CA GLY A 184 -11.12 -11.24 59.43
C GLY A 184 -11.35 -9.84 58.90
N ASP A 185 -10.80 -8.86 59.58
CA ASP A 185 -11.13 -7.43 59.49
C ASP A 185 -10.26 -6.68 58.42
N ASP A 186 -9.45 -7.39 57.65
CA ASP A 186 -8.58 -6.78 56.61
C ASP A 186 -9.13 -7.03 55.21
N HIS A 187 -8.58 -6.32 54.20
CA HIS A 187 -9.03 -6.41 52.82
C HIS A 187 -7.87 -6.20 51.84
N LEU A 188 -8.06 -6.68 50.62
CA LEU A 188 -7.21 -6.29 49.48
C LEU A 188 -7.98 -5.34 48.55
N THR A 189 -7.29 -4.34 48.02
CA THR A 189 -7.89 -3.41 47.08
C THR A 189 -7.51 -3.73 45.63
N VAL A 190 -8.51 -3.93 44.82
CA VAL A 190 -8.39 -4.20 43.37
C VAL A 190 -8.72 -2.94 42.58
N ALA A 191 -7.98 -2.61 41.57
CA ALA A 191 -8.31 -1.54 40.62
C ALA A 191 -8.76 -2.14 39.28
N THR A 192 -9.94 -1.77 38.80
CA THR A 192 -10.51 -2.31 37.56
C THR A 192 -11.17 -1.20 36.73
N THR A 193 -11.09 -1.36 35.42
CA THR A 193 -11.82 -0.55 34.43
C THR A 193 -13.16 -1.18 34.03
N ARG A 194 -13.42 -2.40 34.48
CA ARG A 194 -14.60 -3.21 34.09
C ARG A 194 -15.29 -3.82 35.32
N PRO A 195 -15.96 -3.00 36.20
CA PRO A 195 -16.59 -3.53 37.41
C PRO A 195 -17.70 -4.55 37.10
N GLU A 196 -18.36 -4.51 35.96
CA GLU A 196 -19.40 -5.47 35.57
C GLU A 196 -18.91 -6.91 35.49
N THR A 197 -17.64 -7.13 35.11
CA THR A 197 -17.09 -8.48 35.04
C THR A 197 -16.67 -9.04 36.40
N MET A 198 -16.60 -8.19 37.42
CA MET A 198 -16.29 -8.60 38.80
C MET A 198 -17.21 -9.74 39.30
N LEU A 199 -18.47 -9.73 38.86
CA LEU A 199 -19.43 -10.78 39.23
C LEU A 199 -18.98 -12.19 38.80
N GLY A 200 -18.06 -12.28 37.85
CA GLY A 200 -17.46 -13.53 37.36
C GLY A 200 -16.04 -13.80 37.88
N ASP A 201 -15.53 -13.03 38.83
CA ASP A 201 -14.20 -13.25 39.40
C ASP A 201 -14.09 -14.61 40.07
N VAL A 202 -12.96 -15.29 39.86
CA VAL A 202 -12.67 -16.62 40.39
C VAL A 202 -11.43 -16.65 41.26
N ALA A 203 -10.62 -15.60 41.22
CA ALA A 203 -9.44 -15.39 42.06
C ALA A 203 -9.07 -13.90 42.08
N ILE A 204 -8.20 -13.54 42.99
CA ILE A 204 -7.36 -12.35 42.88
C ILE A 204 -5.89 -12.79 42.83
N MET A 205 -5.07 -12.09 42.10
CA MET A 205 -3.65 -12.44 41.95
C MET A 205 -2.75 -11.31 42.43
N VAL A 206 -1.60 -11.73 42.99
CA VAL A 206 -0.52 -10.88 43.45
C VAL A 206 0.80 -11.42 42.90
N HIS A 207 1.81 -10.55 42.79
CA HIS A 207 3.12 -11.03 42.36
C HIS A 207 3.76 -11.90 43.46
N PRO A 208 4.40 -13.05 43.13
CA PRO A 208 4.96 -13.97 44.13
C PRO A 208 6.06 -13.37 45.00
N GLU A 209 6.78 -12.34 44.52
CA GLU A 209 7.82 -11.62 45.26
C GLU A 209 7.33 -10.34 45.96
N ASP A 210 6.03 -10.02 45.89
CA ASP A 210 5.49 -8.83 46.57
C ASP A 210 5.33 -9.07 48.08
N ALA A 211 6.27 -8.52 48.83
CA ALA A 211 6.31 -8.66 50.29
C ALA A 211 5.05 -8.22 50.99
N ARG A 212 4.24 -7.31 50.40
CA ARG A 212 2.98 -6.82 50.97
C ARG A 212 1.95 -7.93 51.07
N TYR A 213 1.97 -8.87 50.14
CA TYR A 213 0.90 -9.86 49.94
C TYR A 213 1.33 -11.34 50.05
N GLN A 214 2.63 -11.61 50.12
CA GLN A 214 3.16 -12.99 50.13
C GLN A 214 2.47 -13.88 51.19
N LYS A 215 2.23 -13.36 52.38
CA LYS A 215 1.59 -14.10 53.50
C LYS A 215 0.10 -14.34 53.29
N LEU A 216 -0.52 -13.67 52.33
CA LEU A 216 -1.94 -13.79 52.05
C LEU A 216 -2.24 -14.79 50.93
N VAL A 217 -1.23 -15.24 50.20
CA VAL A 217 -1.37 -16.24 49.13
C VAL A 217 -1.93 -17.53 49.70
N GLY A 218 -2.96 -18.06 49.06
CA GLY A 218 -3.68 -19.24 49.52
C GLY A 218 -4.84 -18.98 50.47
N GLN A 219 -4.98 -17.76 50.99
CA GLN A 219 -6.16 -17.36 51.73
C GLN A 219 -7.32 -17.00 50.80
N MET A 220 -8.51 -16.84 51.34
CA MET A 220 -9.73 -16.53 50.62
C MET A 220 -10.15 -15.07 50.85
N VAL A 221 -10.75 -14.44 49.87
CA VAL A 221 -11.45 -13.17 49.98
C VAL A 221 -12.92 -13.35 49.65
N LYS A 222 -13.76 -12.54 50.25
CA LYS A 222 -15.18 -12.45 49.90
C LYS A 222 -15.35 -11.58 48.66
N LEU A 223 -16.00 -12.12 47.64
CA LEU A 223 -16.31 -11.36 46.42
C LEU A 223 -17.44 -10.36 46.70
N PRO A 224 -17.20 -9.02 46.61
CA PRO A 224 -18.25 -8.05 46.89
C PRO A 224 -19.50 -8.26 46.02
N LEU A 225 -20.66 -7.99 46.58
CA LEU A 225 -21.97 -8.14 45.92
C LEU A 225 -22.34 -9.58 45.49
N CYS A 226 -21.47 -10.58 45.76
CA CYS A 226 -21.70 -11.98 45.45
C CYS A 226 -21.58 -12.81 46.74
N ASP A 227 -22.32 -13.90 46.80
CA ASP A 227 -22.23 -14.85 47.90
C ASP A 227 -21.18 -15.97 47.58
N ARG A 228 -19.92 -15.55 47.32
CA ARG A 228 -18.80 -16.41 47.02
C ARG A 228 -17.52 -15.93 47.66
N GLU A 229 -16.67 -16.91 48.00
CA GLU A 229 -15.28 -16.71 48.37
C GLU A 229 -14.38 -17.17 47.26
N ILE A 230 -13.31 -16.42 47.00
CA ILE A 230 -12.35 -16.67 45.93
C ILE A 230 -10.91 -16.66 46.49
N PRO A 231 -9.98 -17.49 45.96
CA PRO A 231 -8.64 -17.58 46.49
C PRO A 231 -7.76 -16.41 46.07
N ILE A 232 -6.73 -16.15 46.88
CA ILE A 232 -5.61 -15.27 46.54
C ILE A 232 -4.51 -16.20 45.95
N ILE A 233 -4.13 -15.95 44.71
CA ILE A 233 -3.10 -16.71 43.99
C ILE A 233 -1.86 -15.84 43.72
N ALA A 234 -0.72 -16.48 43.46
CA ALA A 234 0.49 -15.79 43.05
C ALA A 234 0.77 -16.07 41.55
N ASP A 235 1.01 -15.02 40.79
CA ASP A 235 1.35 -15.12 39.37
C ASP A 235 2.31 -14.00 38.92
N ASP A 236 3.36 -14.35 38.18
CA ASP A 236 4.39 -13.42 37.67
C ASP A 236 3.83 -12.40 36.70
N TYR A 237 2.63 -12.61 36.21
CA TYR A 237 1.94 -11.66 35.33
C TYR A 237 1.65 -10.30 36.01
N VAL A 238 1.54 -10.27 37.35
CA VAL A 238 1.20 -9.06 38.10
C VAL A 238 2.37 -8.08 38.12
N ASP A 239 2.14 -6.84 37.69
CA ASP A 239 3.08 -5.74 37.91
C ASP A 239 2.90 -5.17 39.32
N GLN A 240 3.91 -5.37 40.19
CA GLN A 240 3.91 -4.91 41.59
C GLN A 240 3.82 -3.38 41.72
N THR A 241 4.22 -2.66 40.68
CA THR A 241 4.31 -1.18 40.69
C THR A 241 3.06 -0.52 40.11
N PHE A 242 2.21 -1.27 39.43
CA PHE A 242 0.99 -0.75 38.82
C PHE A 242 -0.21 -0.86 39.76
N GLY A 243 -0.90 0.26 39.96
CA GLY A 243 -2.10 0.32 40.81
C GLY A 243 -1.82 -0.12 42.26
N THR A 244 -2.56 -1.09 42.75
CA THR A 244 -2.41 -1.65 44.12
C THR A 244 -1.45 -2.86 44.17
N GLY A 245 -1.03 -3.39 43.02
CA GLY A 245 -0.32 -4.67 42.92
C GLY A 245 -1.23 -5.88 43.14
N VAL A 246 -2.53 -5.68 43.20
CA VAL A 246 -3.56 -6.73 43.32
C VAL A 246 -4.47 -6.67 42.12
N VAL A 247 -4.62 -7.78 41.40
CA VAL A 247 -5.42 -7.86 40.16
C VAL A 247 -6.52 -8.90 40.32
N LYS A 248 -7.74 -8.57 39.95
CA LYS A 248 -8.84 -9.53 39.87
C LYS A 248 -8.64 -10.46 38.67
N VAL A 249 -9.11 -11.69 38.76
CA VAL A 249 -8.99 -12.71 37.70
C VAL A 249 -10.39 -13.14 37.26
N THR A 250 -10.73 -12.78 36.03
CA THR A 250 -12.02 -13.11 35.37
C THR A 250 -11.75 -13.85 34.03
N PRO A 251 -11.41 -15.13 34.06
CA PRO A 251 -10.92 -15.86 32.86
C PRO A 251 -11.91 -15.92 31.71
N ALA A 252 -13.20 -15.81 31.96
CA ALA A 252 -14.22 -15.82 30.92
C ALA A 252 -14.43 -14.47 30.20
N HIS A 253 -13.76 -13.39 30.64
CA HIS A 253 -13.98 -12.04 30.12
C HIS A 253 -12.71 -11.21 29.86
N ASP A 254 -11.53 -11.81 30.03
CA ASP A 254 -10.23 -11.19 29.73
C ASP A 254 -9.23 -12.24 29.24
N PHE A 255 -8.49 -11.95 28.15
CA PHE A 255 -7.56 -12.90 27.55
C PHE A 255 -6.34 -13.19 28.43
N ASN A 256 -5.86 -12.23 29.19
CA ASN A 256 -4.73 -12.43 30.09
C ASN A 256 -5.18 -13.28 31.30
N ASP A 257 -6.35 -12.95 31.86
CA ASP A 257 -6.95 -13.72 32.93
C ASP A 257 -7.30 -15.15 32.50
N TYR A 258 -7.67 -15.32 31.22
CA TYR A 258 -7.89 -16.65 30.64
C TYR A 258 -6.63 -17.51 30.68
N ALA A 259 -5.48 -16.91 30.29
CA ALA A 259 -4.18 -17.61 30.36
C ALA A 259 -3.80 -17.95 31.82
N VAL A 260 -4.03 -17.03 32.76
CA VAL A 260 -3.85 -17.28 34.22
C VAL A 260 -4.78 -18.41 34.68
N GLY A 261 -6.05 -18.34 34.28
CA GLY A 261 -7.05 -19.35 34.62
C GLY A 261 -6.67 -20.77 34.18
N LEU A 262 -6.10 -20.90 32.99
CA LEU A 262 -5.59 -22.19 32.49
C LEU A 262 -4.38 -22.68 33.29
N ARG A 263 -3.41 -21.80 33.60
CA ARG A 263 -2.21 -22.17 34.40
C ARG A 263 -2.58 -22.63 35.79
N HIS A 264 -3.50 -21.96 36.43
CA HIS A 264 -3.94 -22.25 37.81
C HIS A 264 -5.16 -23.16 37.89
N LYS A 265 -5.67 -23.64 36.73
CA LYS A 265 -6.87 -24.50 36.65
C LYS A 265 -8.09 -23.91 37.36
N LEU A 266 -8.29 -22.61 37.19
CA LEU A 266 -9.40 -21.89 37.78
C LEU A 266 -10.71 -22.18 37.02
N PRO A 267 -11.87 -22.06 37.68
CA PRO A 267 -13.15 -22.14 36.99
C PRO A 267 -13.35 -20.99 36.01
N MET A 268 -14.16 -21.20 34.98
CA MET A 268 -14.48 -20.21 33.96
C MET A 268 -15.95 -19.78 34.12
N ILE A 269 -16.20 -18.64 34.74
CA ILE A 269 -17.55 -18.15 35.00
C ILE A 269 -17.86 -17.00 34.03
N SER A 270 -18.71 -17.26 33.04
CA SER A 270 -19.25 -16.21 32.15
C SER A 270 -20.45 -15.59 32.77
N VAL A 271 -20.48 -14.25 32.85
CA VAL A 271 -21.59 -13.46 33.39
C VAL A 271 -22.38 -12.68 32.33
N LEU A 272 -22.02 -12.83 31.05
CA LEU A 272 -22.70 -12.17 29.92
C LEU A 272 -23.40 -13.18 29.04
N THR A 273 -24.54 -12.80 28.51
CA THR A 273 -25.21 -13.45 27.39
C THR A 273 -24.55 -13.04 26.07
N LEU A 274 -24.84 -13.74 24.98
CA LEU A 274 -24.26 -13.45 23.66
C LEU A 274 -24.64 -12.07 23.10
N ASP A 275 -25.70 -11.47 23.60
CA ASP A 275 -26.15 -10.10 23.27
C ASP A 275 -25.71 -9.03 24.29
N GLY A 276 -24.83 -9.40 25.20
CA GLY A 276 -24.18 -8.46 26.14
C GLY A 276 -24.98 -8.08 27.36
N HIS A 277 -26.01 -8.86 27.75
CA HIS A 277 -26.74 -8.69 29.01
C HIS A 277 -26.14 -9.57 30.12
N ILE A 278 -26.39 -9.19 31.36
CA ILE A 278 -25.97 -10.01 32.53
C ILE A 278 -26.83 -11.29 32.56
N ASN A 279 -26.19 -12.45 32.69
CA ASN A 279 -26.84 -13.74 32.69
C ASN A 279 -27.19 -14.26 34.13
N GLU A 280 -27.70 -15.49 34.20
CA GLU A 280 -28.12 -16.15 35.40
C GLU A 280 -26.98 -16.56 36.37
N ALA A 281 -25.72 -16.54 35.93
CA ALA A 281 -24.59 -16.82 36.81
C ALA A 281 -24.28 -15.65 37.78
N ALA A 282 -24.80 -14.47 37.48
CA ALA A 282 -24.70 -13.29 38.33
C ALA A 282 -25.84 -13.22 39.38
N PRO A 283 -25.67 -12.41 40.43
CA PRO A 283 -26.74 -12.18 41.39
C PRO A 283 -28.02 -11.61 40.75
N LYS A 284 -29.19 -12.01 41.25
CA LYS A 284 -30.50 -11.66 40.67
C LYS A 284 -30.73 -10.17 40.46
N ALA A 285 -30.12 -9.32 41.30
CA ALA A 285 -30.24 -7.86 41.20
C ALA A 285 -29.69 -7.28 39.87
N TYR A 286 -28.83 -7.99 39.17
CA TYR A 286 -28.13 -7.53 37.96
C TYR A 286 -28.59 -8.27 36.71
N GLN A 287 -29.23 -9.43 36.85
CA GLN A 287 -29.65 -10.27 35.72
C GLN A 287 -30.55 -9.52 34.75
N GLY A 288 -30.31 -9.71 33.45
CA GLY A 288 -31.05 -9.08 32.35
C GLY A 288 -30.71 -7.62 32.08
N LEU A 289 -29.85 -6.99 32.87
CA LEU A 289 -29.36 -5.64 32.58
C LEU A 289 -28.32 -5.66 31.45
N ASP A 290 -28.37 -4.64 30.60
CA ASP A 290 -27.26 -4.37 29.69
C ASP A 290 -25.96 -4.18 30.49
N ARG A 291 -24.86 -4.64 29.95
CA ARG A 291 -23.52 -4.63 30.60
C ARG A 291 -23.09 -3.27 31.14
N PHE A 292 -23.38 -2.16 30.44
CA PHE A 292 -23.06 -0.81 30.91
C PHE A 292 -24.06 -0.27 31.93
N ALA A 293 -25.35 -0.62 31.82
CA ALA A 293 -26.33 -0.34 32.87
C ALA A 293 -26.00 -1.12 34.16
N ALA A 294 -25.55 -2.38 33.99
CA ALA A 294 -25.06 -3.18 35.12
C ALA A 294 -23.81 -2.57 35.77
N ARG A 295 -22.83 -2.10 34.95
CA ARG A 295 -21.65 -1.41 35.46
C ARG A 295 -22.02 -0.24 36.38
N LYS A 296 -22.94 0.61 35.92
CA LYS A 296 -23.40 1.77 36.71
C LYS A 296 -24.02 1.33 38.01
N LYS A 297 -24.94 0.38 37.97
CA LYS A 297 -25.62 -0.12 39.18
C LYS A 297 -24.66 -0.81 40.16
N ILE A 298 -23.68 -1.59 39.64
CA ILE A 298 -22.65 -2.24 40.46
C ILE A 298 -21.80 -1.20 41.21
N VAL A 299 -21.37 -0.15 40.52
CA VAL A 299 -20.59 0.94 41.15
C VAL A 299 -21.41 1.64 42.24
N GLU A 300 -22.68 1.92 41.97
CA GLU A 300 -23.60 2.52 42.99
C GLU A 300 -23.78 1.59 44.22
N ASP A 301 -23.97 0.30 44.01
CA ASP A 301 -24.14 -0.67 45.10
C ASP A 301 -22.83 -0.89 45.88
N LEU A 302 -21.65 -0.86 45.22
CA LEU A 302 -20.34 -0.92 45.87
C LEU A 302 -20.11 0.31 46.77
N GLU A 303 -20.53 1.50 46.34
CA GLU A 303 -20.46 2.74 47.12
C GLU A 303 -21.36 2.66 48.33
N LEU A 304 -22.61 2.25 48.11
CA LEU A 304 -23.62 2.11 49.21
C LEU A 304 -23.19 1.09 50.29
N GLN A 305 -22.52 0.02 49.89
CA GLN A 305 -22.05 -1.01 50.82
C GLN A 305 -20.64 -0.74 51.39
N GLY A 306 -20.02 0.38 50.99
CA GLY A 306 -18.69 0.77 51.50
C GLY A 306 -17.51 0.02 50.92
N PHE A 307 -17.67 -0.70 49.79
CA PHE A 307 -16.59 -1.43 49.13
C PHE A 307 -15.83 -0.55 48.10
N LEU A 308 -16.40 0.56 47.63
CA LEU A 308 -15.75 1.47 46.71
C LEU A 308 -14.82 2.42 47.46
N VAL A 309 -13.51 2.31 47.22
CA VAL A 309 -12.48 3.17 47.84
C VAL A 309 -12.39 4.51 47.16
N LYS A 310 -12.24 4.51 45.84
CA LYS A 310 -12.15 5.71 45.02
C LYS A 310 -12.44 5.41 43.55
N THR A 311 -12.77 6.46 42.83
CA THR A 311 -12.92 6.47 41.38
C THR A 311 -11.89 7.44 40.78
N GLU A 312 -11.04 6.96 39.87
CA GLU A 312 -10.02 7.76 39.19
C GLU A 312 -10.36 7.93 37.71
N LYS A 313 -10.18 9.14 37.16
CA LYS A 313 -10.22 9.31 35.71
C LYS A 313 -9.04 8.57 35.09
N HIS A 314 -9.30 7.79 34.07
CA HIS A 314 -8.27 6.99 33.40
C HIS A 314 -8.53 6.91 31.91
N LYS A 315 -7.49 7.07 31.09
CA LYS A 315 -7.58 6.85 29.66
C LYS A 315 -7.51 5.36 29.35
N LEU A 316 -8.47 4.89 28.59
CA LEU A 316 -8.65 3.49 28.25
C LEU A 316 -8.44 3.27 26.75
N LYS A 317 -7.86 2.13 26.40
CA LYS A 317 -7.91 1.61 25.05
C LYS A 317 -9.06 0.61 24.98
N ILE A 318 -10.13 0.97 24.30
CA ILE A 318 -11.36 0.19 24.22
C ILE A 318 -11.40 -0.53 22.88
N PRO A 319 -11.56 -1.88 22.88
CA PRO A 319 -11.69 -2.65 21.65
C PRO A 319 -13.08 -2.45 21.04
N ARG A 320 -13.14 -1.90 19.81
CA ARG A 320 -14.38 -1.70 19.07
C ARG A 320 -14.40 -2.49 17.78
N GLY A 321 -15.55 -2.95 17.38
CA GLY A 321 -15.75 -3.58 16.06
C GLY A 321 -15.59 -2.55 14.94
N ASP A 322 -14.76 -2.83 13.95
CA ASP A 322 -14.49 -1.93 12.82
C ASP A 322 -15.72 -1.68 11.94
N ARG A 323 -16.73 -2.56 12.01
CA ARG A 323 -17.98 -2.51 11.25
C ARG A 323 -19.17 -2.02 12.02
N THR A 324 -19.18 -2.22 13.34
CA THR A 324 -20.34 -1.93 14.21
C THR A 324 -20.11 -0.76 15.16
N ASP A 325 -18.83 -0.42 15.43
CA ASP A 325 -18.41 0.55 16.45
C ASP A 325 -18.82 0.13 17.88
N VAL A 326 -19.28 -1.10 18.03
CA VAL A 326 -19.69 -1.66 19.34
C VAL A 326 -18.45 -2.13 20.10
N VAL A 327 -18.44 -1.96 21.41
CA VAL A 327 -17.37 -2.50 22.26
C VAL A 327 -17.37 -4.02 22.18
N ILE A 328 -16.27 -4.59 21.73
CA ILE A 328 -16.06 -6.03 21.59
C ILE A 328 -15.86 -6.65 22.98
N GLU A 329 -16.48 -7.79 23.22
CA GLU A 329 -16.35 -8.53 24.47
C GLU A 329 -15.53 -9.82 24.26
N PRO A 330 -14.53 -10.09 25.12
CA PRO A 330 -14.00 -11.45 25.22
C PRO A 330 -15.08 -12.38 25.76
N MET A 331 -15.44 -13.40 24.98
CA MET A 331 -16.51 -14.36 25.32
C MET A 331 -16.06 -15.79 25.20
N LEU A 332 -16.45 -16.61 26.13
CA LEU A 332 -16.18 -18.05 26.13
C LEU A 332 -17.26 -18.79 25.34
N THR A 333 -16.92 -19.22 24.14
CA THR A 333 -17.87 -19.86 23.19
C THR A 333 -17.28 -21.12 22.57
N ASP A 334 -18.18 -22.02 22.14
CA ASP A 334 -17.80 -23.20 21.33
C ASP A 334 -17.56 -22.77 19.88
N GLN A 335 -16.33 -22.94 19.41
CA GLN A 335 -15.88 -22.53 18.08
C GLN A 335 -15.04 -23.65 17.43
N TRP A 336 -14.85 -23.56 16.11
CA TRP A 336 -13.92 -24.37 15.37
C TRP A 336 -12.57 -23.67 15.24
N PHE A 337 -11.48 -24.44 15.39
CA PHE A 337 -10.11 -23.93 15.40
C PHE A 337 -9.21 -24.76 14.50
N VAL A 338 -8.20 -24.10 13.91
CA VAL A 338 -7.02 -24.76 13.35
C VAL A 338 -5.90 -24.73 14.41
N ALA A 339 -5.37 -25.90 14.74
CA ALA A 339 -4.26 -26.05 15.68
C ALA A 339 -2.94 -25.67 15.01
N MET A 340 -2.51 -24.41 15.17
CA MET A 340 -1.41 -23.83 14.41
C MET A 340 -0.04 -24.36 14.81
N THR A 341 0.15 -24.72 16.06
CA THR A 341 1.44 -25.18 16.63
C THR A 341 1.51 -26.69 16.88
N LYS A 342 0.41 -27.42 16.67
CA LYS A 342 0.38 -28.87 16.81
C LYS A 342 1.16 -29.55 15.69
N LYS A 343 2.02 -30.49 16.03
CA LYS A 343 2.77 -31.25 15.02
C LYS A 343 1.87 -32.21 14.27
N GLY A 344 1.97 -32.17 12.93
CA GLY A 344 1.33 -33.10 12.03
C GLY A 344 2.08 -34.44 11.92
N HIS A 345 1.64 -35.29 11.01
CA HIS A 345 2.24 -36.63 10.80
C HIS A 345 3.72 -36.62 10.35
N ASP A 346 4.14 -35.49 9.72
CA ASP A 346 5.53 -35.28 9.30
C ASP A 346 6.45 -34.69 10.37
N GLY A 347 5.95 -34.57 11.61
CA GLY A 347 6.70 -34.11 12.78
C GLY A 347 6.86 -32.59 12.86
N LYS A 348 6.30 -31.82 11.92
CA LYS A 348 6.31 -30.33 11.92
C LYS A 348 4.89 -29.77 12.02
N SER A 349 4.74 -28.63 12.70
CA SER A 349 3.48 -27.89 12.71
C SER A 349 3.31 -27.07 11.43
N ILE A 350 2.08 -26.63 11.17
CA ILE A 350 1.76 -25.69 10.09
C ILE A 350 2.63 -24.42 10.19
N THR A 351 2.77 -23.89 11.41
CA THR A 351 3.59 -22.69 11.69
C THR A 351 5.09 -22.92 11.50
N GLU A 352 5.63 -24.05 11.95
CA GLU A 352 7.05 -24.40 11.75
C GLU A 352 7.39 -24.44 10.25
N LYS A 353 6.53 -25.05 9.42
CA LYS A 353 6.72 -25.07 7.95
C LYS A 353 6.76 -23.67 7.35
N ALA A 354 5.88 -22.77 7.82
CA ALA A 354 5.81 -21.41 7.33
C ALA A 354 7.02 -20.56 7.75
N LEU A 355 7.56 -20.78 8.94
CA LEU A 355 8.81 -20.14 9.39
C LEU A 355 10.03 -20.65 8.60
N ASP A 356 10.09 -21.96 8.35
CA ASP A 356 11.22 -22.58 7.65
C ASP A 356 11.41 -22.02 6.24
N VAL A 357 10.34 -21.85 5.45
CA VAL A 357 10.45 -21.40 4.04
C VAL A 357 10.93 -19.96 3.90
N VAL A 358 10.73 -19.13 4.90
CA VAL A 358 11.29 -17.78 4.98
C VAL A 358 12.73 -17.81 5.47
N LYS A 359 13.02 -18.63 6.48
CA LYS A 359 14.37 -18.81 7.02
C LYS A 359 15.35 -19.37 5.98
N THR A 360 14.93 -20.30 5.14
CA THR A 360 15.74 -20.90 4.08
C THR A 360 15.86 -20.00 2.84
N GLY A 361 15.08 -18.93 2.76
CA GLY A 361 15.06 -18.02 1.61
C GLY A 361 14.28 -18.54 0.40
N GLU A 362 13.48 -19.58 0.55
CA GLU A 362 12.51 -20.01 -0.47
C GLU A 362 11.50 -18.89 -0.76
N ILE A 363 11.09 -18.16 0.28
CA ILE A 363 10.27 -16.94 0.18
C ILE A 363 11.10 -15.74 0.64
N LYS A 364 11.14 -14.68 -0.18
CA LYS A 364 11.85 -13.44 0.12
C LYS A 364 10.90 -12.25 0.18
N PHE A 365 11.10 -11.38 1.18
CA PHE A 365 10.35 -10.14 1.34
C PHE A 365 11.11 -8.95 0.73
N PHE A 366 10.35 -8.03 0.14
CA PHE A 366 10.83 -6.76 -0.39
C PHE A 366 9.95 -5.61 0.13
N PRO A 367 10.50 -4.69 0.97
CA PRO A 367 11.81 -4.75 1.62
C PRO A 367 11.95 -5.91 2.64
N ASP A 368 13.16 -6.35 2.86
CA ASP A 368 13.51 -7.52 3.70
C ASP A 368 13.17 -7.35 5.20
N ASN A 369 13.11 -6.12 5.69
CA ASN A 369 12.78 -5.80 7.09
C ASN A 369 11.40 -6.35 7.52
N TRP A 370 10.48 -6.60 6.60
CA TRP A 370 9.17 -7.17 6.88
C TRP A 370 9.22 -8.63 7.34
N VAL A 371 10.33 -9.32 7.14
CA VAL A 371 10.58 -10.65 7.72
C VAL A 371 10.47 -10.62 9.25
N ASN A 372 10.91 -9.54 9.89
CA ASN A 372 10.81 -9.41 11.35
C ASN A 372 9.35 -9.38 11.82
N THR A 373 8.50 -8.65 11.13
CA THR A 373 7.05 -8.61 11.42
C THR A 373 6.42 -9.98 11.21
N TYR A 374 6.73 -10.65 10.10
CA TYR A 374 6.25 -12.01 9.81
C TYR A 374 6.65 -12.99 10.90
N ASN A 375 7.94 -13.04 11.27
CA ASN A 375 8.45 -13.95 12.29
C ASN A 375 7.87 -13.65 13.67
N GLN A 376 7.71 -12.38 14.05
CA GLN A 376 7.13 -12.01 15.34
C GLN A 376 5.70 -12.53 15.48
N TRP A 377 4.89 -12.41 14.45
CA TRP A 377 3.52 -12.91 14.46
C TRP A 377 3.46 -14.43 14.55
N LEU A 378 4.27 -15.16 13.78
CA LEU A 378 4.25 -16.61 13.75
C LEU A 378 4.82 -17.23 15.03
N ASN A 379 5.84 -16.64 15.63
CA ASN A 379 6.42 -17.13 16.88
C ASN A 379 5.46 -17.00 18.08
N ASN A 380 4.49 -16.10 18.01
CA ASN A 380 3.48 -15.86 19.04
C ASN A 380 2.06 -16.29 18.62
N ILE A 381 1.95 -17.10 17.58
CA ILE A 381 0.66 -17.46 16.99
C ILE A 381 -0.19 -18.30 17.96
N GLN A 382 -1.47 -17.98 18.03
CA GLN A 382 -2.48 -18.78 18.72
C GLN A 382 -3.25 -19.65 17.72
N ASP A 383 -4.01 -20.62 18.23
CA ASP A 383 -4.90 -21.39 17.37
C ASP A 383 -5.91 -20.47 16.69
N TRP A 384 -6.12 -20.69 15.41
CA TRP A 384 -6.94 -19.85 14.58
C TRP A 384 -8.43 -20.22 14.68
N CYS A 385 -9.25 -19.34 15.23
CA CYS A 385 -10.71 -19.48 15.24
C CYS A 385 -11.27 -19.27 13.83
N ILE A 386 -11.82 -20.33 13.25
CA ILE A 386 -12.27 -20.35 11.85
C ILE A 386 -13.79 -20.37 11.70
N SER A 387 -14.57 -20.38 12.77
CA SER A 387 -16.03 -20.34 12.71
C SER A 387 -16.60 -18.95 12.93
N ARG A 388 -17.68 -18.63 12.21
CA ARG A 388 -18.43 -17.37 12.31
C ARG A 388 -19.91 -17.67 12.34
N GLN A 389 -20.66 -16.98 13.21
CA GLN A 389 -22.11 -17.14 13.39
C GLN A 389 -22.85 -16.24 12.38
N LEU A 390 -22.54 -16.43 11.10
CA LEU A 390 -23.09 -15.72 9.96
C LEU A 390 -23.88 -16.69 9.06
N TRP A 391 -24.62 -16.14 8.11
CA TRP A 391 -25.26 -16.93 7.06
C TRP A 391 -24.48 -16.90 5.74
N TRP A 392 -23.82 -15.78 5.45
CA TRP A 392 -23.03 -15.60 4.24
C TRP A 392 -21.60 -16.10 4.43
N GLY A 393 -21.24 -17.14 3.70
CA GLY A 393 -19.92 -17.77 3.74
C GLY A 393 -19.99 -19.25 3.45
N HIS A 394 -18.86 -19.95 3.59
CA HIS A 394 -18.76 -21.41 3.44
C HIS A 394 -19.31 -22.08 4.69
N GLN A 395 -20.45 -22.71 4.58
CA GLN A 395 -21.06 -23.43 5.73
C GLN A 395 -20.16 -24.60 6.14
N ILE A 396 -19.88 -24.70 7.43
CA ILE A 396 -19.00 -25.72 8.01
C ILE A 396 -19.51 -27.11 7.66
N PRO A 397 -18.67 -28.01 7.11
CA PRO A 397 -19.05 -29.37 6.69
C PRO A 397 -19.00 -30.35 7.86
N ALA A 398 -19.73 -30.04 8.93
CA ALA A 398 -19.90 -30.85 10.12
C ALA A 398 -21.37 -31.06 10.44
N TRP A 399 -21.73 -32.21 10.96
CA TRP A 399 -23.09 -32.59 11.34
C TRP A 399 -23.12 -33.17 12.75
N TYR A 400 -24.15 -32.82 13.47
CA TYR A 400 -24.35 -33.21 14.85
C TYR A 400 -25.47 -34.22 14.98
N GLY A 401 -25.26 -35.26 15.80
CA GLY A 401 -26.32 -36.13 16.29
C GLY A 401 -27.03 -35.53 17.51
N ASP A 402 -28.12 -36.13 17.91
CA ASP A 402 -29.01 -35.66 18.99
C ASP A 402 -28.31 -35.62 20.37
N GLU A 403 -27.26 -36.42 20.60
CA GLU A 403 -26.49 -36.47 21.84
C GLU A 403 -25.15 -35.75 21.78
N GLY A 404 -24.95 -34.89 20.75
CA GLY A 404 -23.75 -34.10 20.56
C GLY A 404 -22.59 -34.78 19.84
N GLN A 405 -22.81 -35.97 19.23
CA GLN A 405 -21.84 -36.58 18.32
C GLN A 405 -21.60 -35.67 17.11
N VAL A 406 -20.37 -35.68 16.61
CA VAL A 406 -19.92 -34.82 15.50
C VAL A 406 -19.30 -35.66 14.40
N TRP A 407 -19.77 -35.50 13.16
CA TRP A 407 -19.16 -36.09 11.97
C TRP A 407 -18.79 -34.99 10.98
N VAL A 408 -17.63 -35.10 10.38
CA VAL A 408 -17.09 -34.18 9.36
C VAL A 408 -16.91 -34.95 8.06
N ALA A 409 -17.52 -34.48 6.99
CA ALA A 409 -17.41 -35.10 5.67
C ALA A 409 -17.71 -34.06 4.56
N HIS A 410 -17.55 -34.44 3.30
CA HIS A 410 -17.75 -33.56 2.16
C HIS A 410 -19.23 -33.20 1.93
N ASN A 411 -20.13 -34.14 2.24
CA ASN A 411 -21.57 -33.97 2.03
C ASN A 411 -22.38 -34.82 3.03
N GLU A 412 -23.71 -34.63 2.99
CA GLU A 412 -24.60 -35.30 3.93
C GLU A 412 -24.67 -36.82 3.72
N GLU A 413 -24.48 -37.30 2.49
CA GLU A 413 -24.49 -38.75 2.19
C GLU A 413 -23.29 -39.43 2.85
N GLU A 414 -22.11 -38.85 2.75
CA GLU A 414 -20.90 -39.37 3.44
C GLU A 414 -21.08 -39.34 4.96
N VAL A 415 -21.69 -38.29 5.51
CA VAL A 415 -21.95 -38.18 6.95
C VAL A 415 -22.91 -39.26 7.40
N LYS A 416 -23.99 -39.51 6.66
CA LYS A 416 -24.94 -40.59 6.96
C LYS A 416 -24.26 -41.98 7.00
N ALA A 417 -23.33 -42.21 6.04
CA ALA A 417 -22.56 -43.45 6.00
C ALA A 417 -21.60 -43.57 7.19
N LEU A 418 -20.94 -42.50 7.59
CA LEU A 418 -20.03 -42.46 8.75
C LEU A 418 -20.81 -42.66 10.06
N ALA A 419 -21.93 -41.95 10.24
CA ALA A 419 -22.79 -42.10 11.42
C ALA A 419 -23.36 -43.51 11.56
N LEU A 420 -23.79 -44.11 10.45
CA LEU A 420 -24.26 -45.49 10.45
C LEU A 420 -23.18 -46.50 10.82
N LYS A 421 -21.93 -46.25 10.34
CA LYS A 421 -20.76 -47.08 10.72
C LYS A 421 -20.47 -47.02 12.21
N ASP A 422 -20.68 -45.84 12.82
CA ASP A 422 -20.53 -45.63 14.26
C ASP A 422 -21.76 -46.07 15.08
N GLY A 423 -22.75 -46.67 14.42
CA GLY A 423 -23.96 -47.20 15.06
C GLY A 423 -25.07 -46.16 15.31
N TYR A 424 -24.93 -44.96 14.77
CA TYR A 424 -25.92 -43.90 14.92
C TYR A 424 -26.93 -43.87 13.77
N GLN A 425 -28.21 -43.83 14.09
CA GLN A 425 -29.33 -43.82 13.16
C GLN A 425 -30.32 -42.64 13.40
N GLY A 426 -29.97 -41.73 14.27
CA GLY A 426 -30.77 -40.56 14.61
C GLY A 426 -30.74 -39.45 13.54
N SER A 427 -31.36 -38.33 13.84
CA SER A 427 -31.31 -37.16 12.98
C SER A 427 -29.92 -36.52 12.93
N LEU A 428 -29.55 -35.97 11.77
CA LEU A 428 -28.29 -35.27 11.56
C LEU A 428 -28.60 -33.82 11.25
N LYS A 429 -27.96 -32.89 12.00
CA LYS A 429 -28.13 -31.47 11.84
C LYS A 429 -26.79 -30.84 11.45
N ARG A 430 -26.75 -30.20 10.27
CA ARG A 430 -25.54 -29.49 9.84
C ARG A 430 -25.23 -28.31 10.74
N ASP A 431 -23.96 -28.06 11.01
CA ASP A 431 -23.48 -26.88 11.71
C ASP A 431 -23.99 -25.61 11.01
N PRO A 432 -24.68 -24.68 11.73
CA PRO A 432 -25.22 -23.47 11.12
C PRO A 432 -24.18 -22.40 10.81
N ASP A 433 -22.99 -22.53 11.39
CA ASP A 433 -21.92 -21.54 11.24
C ASP A 433 -21.23 -21.65 9.88
N VAL A 434 -20.58 -20.58 9.49
CA VAL A 434 -19.74 -20.49 8.30
C VAL A 434 -18.28 -20.33 8.66
N LEU A 435 -17.38 -20.62 7.73
CA LEU A 435 -15.94 -20.38 7.91
C LEU A 435 -15.58 -18.90 7.83
N ASP A 436 -14.56 -18.53 8.57
CA ASP A 436 -13.88 -17.24 8.43
C ASP A 436 -13.48 -17.00 6.97
N THR A 437 -13.75 -15.79 6.47
CA THR A 437 -13.35 -15.36 5.12
C THR A 437 -11.89 -15.66 4.81
N TRP A 438 -11.01 -15.44 5.78
CA TRP A 438 -9.58 -15.68 5.62
C TRP A 438 -9.22 -17.16 5.40
N TYR A 439 -10.10 -18.09 5.73
CA TYR A 439 -9.87 -19.51 5.46
C TYR A 439 -9.83 -19.79 3.96
N SER A 440 -10.86 -19.37 3.22
CA SER A 440 -10.90 -19.51 1.76
C SER A 440 -9.84 -18.64 1.07
N SER A 441 -9.61 -17.43 1.58
CA SER A 441 -8.60 -16.53 1.05
C SER A 441 -7.16 -17.07 1.22
N ALA A 442 -6.90 -17.86 2.27
CA ALA A 442 -5.63 -18.54 2.48
C ALA A 442 -5.35 -19.64 1.44
N LEU A 443 -6.38 -20.18 0.81
CA LEU A 443 -6.25 -21.21 -0.21
C LEU A 443 -6.06 -20.66 -1.63
N TRP A 444 -6.17 -19.34 -1.79
CA TRP A 444 -6.17 -18.62 -3.07
C TRP A 444 -5.05 -19.04 -4.04
N PRO A 445 -3.79 -19.26 -3.59
CA PRO A 445 -2.69 -19.61 -4.48
C PRO A 445 -2.87 -20.91 -5.27
N PHE A 446 -3.59 -21.86 -4.74
CA PHE A 446 -3.81 -23.17 -5.39
C PHE A 446 -5.25 -23.47 -5.72
N SER A 447 -6.21 -22.92 -4.99
CA SER A 447 -7.64 -23.09 -5.29
C SER A 447 -8.03 -22.45 -6.63
N THR A 448 -7.45 -21.31 -6.98
CA THR A 448 -7.66 -20.64 -8.27
C THR A 448 -7.08 -21.40 -9.47
N LEU A 449 -6.20 -22.35 -9.22
CA LEU A 449 -5.56 -23.22 -10.21
C LEU A 449 -6.20 -24.62 -10.27
N ASP A 450 -7.41 -24.77 -9.72
CA ASP A 450 -8.20 -26.01 -9.73
C ASP A 450 -7.48 -27.20 -9.08
N TRP A 451 -6.82 -26.94 -7.94
CA TRP A 451 -6.15 -27.97 -7.17
C TRP A 451 -7.15 -29.06 -6.71
N THR A 452 -6.68 -30.30 -6.74
CA THR A 452 -7.37 -31.46 -6.15
C THR A 452 -6.38 -32.28 -5.32
N PRO A 453 -6.83 -33.10 -4.34
CA PRO A 453 -5.95 -33.92 -3.51
C PRO A 453 -5.14 -34.96 -4.29
N ASP A 454 -5.54 -35.25 -5.55
CA ASP A 454 -4.81 -36.18 -6.42
C ASP A 454 -3.52 -35.58 -7.01
N TYR A 455 -3.36 -34.27 -6.95
CA TYR A 455 -2.13 -33.59 -7.37
C TYR A 455 -0.98 -33.88 -6.39
N PRO A 456 0.24 -34.18 -6.84
CA PRO A 456 0.73 -34.19 -8.23
C PRO A 456 0.60 -35.53 -8.98
N LYS A 457 -0.05 -36.54 -8.43
CA LYS A 457 -0.23 -37.83 -9.13
C LYS A 457 -1.03 -37.68 -10.42
N VAL A 458 -2.06 -36.84 -10.38
CA VAL A 458 -2.77 -36.38 -11.56
C VAL A 458 -2.18 -35.02 -11.96
N SER A 459 -1.73 -34.91 -13.23
CA SER A 459 -1.14 -33.69 -13.75
C SER A 459 -2.16 -32.54 -13.79
N ASN A 460 -1.72 -31.35 -13.39
CA ASN A 460 -2.45 -30.11 -13.56
C ASN A 460 -1.51 -29.06 -14.15
N PRO A 461 -1.62 -28.76 -15.45
CA PRO A 461 -0.71 -27.83 -16.12
C PRO A 461 -0.67 -26.43 -15.48
N ALA A 462 -1.80 -25.93 -14.96
CA ALA A 462 -1.84 -24.63 -14.30
C ALA A 462 -1.05 -24.61 -12.99
N LEU A 463 -1.16 -25.66 -12.18
CA LEU A 463 -0.37 -25.79 -10.95
C LEU A 463 1.12 -25.99 -11.24
N ASP A 464 1.45 -26.73 -12.30
CA ASP A 464 2.85 -26.96 -12.69
C ASP A 464 3.53 -25.70 -13.17
N LEU A 465 2.80 -24.81 -13.88
CA LEU A 465 3.32 -23.55 -14.43
C LEU A 465 3.31 -22.40 -13.41
N TYR A 466 2.25 -22.27 -12.60
CA TYR A 466 1.94 -21.06 -11.87
C TYR A 466 1.97 -21.20 -10.35
N LEU A 467 2.22 -22.40 -9.80
CA LEU A 467 2.46 -22.59 -8.38
C LEU A 467 3.92 -23.06 -8.15
N PRO A 468 4.75 -22.29 -7.46
CA PRO A 468 4.47 -21.02 -6.79
C PRO A 468 4.29 -19.85 -7.77
N SER A 469 3.46 -18.87 -7.41
CA SER A 469 3.44 -17.60 -8.13
C SER A 469 4.79 -16.86 -7.98
N THR A 470 5.07 -15.93 -8.89
CA THR A 470 6.38 -15.25 -8.92
C THR A 470 6.50 -14.25 -7.80
N VAL A 471 5.50 -13.40 -7.65
CA VAL A 471 5.46 -12.36 -6.64
C VAL A 471 4.04 -12.13 -6.12
N LEU A 472 3.92 -11.88 -4.83
CA LEU A 472 2.73 -11.35 -4.19
C LEU A 472 2.93 -9.88 -3.91
N VAL A 473 2.01 -9.02 -4.35
CA VAL A 473 2.00 -7.58 -4.06
C VAL A 473 0.92 -7.30 -3.03
N THR A 474 1.30 -6.77 -1.87
CA THR A 474 0.40 -6.62 -0.73
C THR A 474 0.72 -5.39 0.11
N GLY A 475 -0.29 -4.87 0.83
CA GLY A 475 -0.07 -3.93 1.92
C GLY A 475 0.52 -4.63 3.16
N PHE A 476 1.18 -3.87 4.01
CA PHE A 476 1.79 -4.43 5.23
C PHE A 476 0.74 -4.86 6.27
N ASP A 477 -0.46 -4.31 6.22
CA ASP A 477 -1.54 -4.54 7.19
C ASP A 477 -2.12 -5.95 7.15
N ILE A 478 -1.92 -6.69 6.05
CA ILE A 478 -2.41 -8.06 5.88
C ILE A 478 -1.30 -9.12 5.78
N ILE A 479 -0.08 -8.79 6.23
CA ILE A 479 1.02 -9.77 6.25
C ILE A 479 0.65 -10.99 7.09
N PHE A 480 0.10 -10.81 8.27
CA PHE A 480 -0.31 -11.93 9.12
C PHE A 480 -1.58 -12.61 8.61
N PHE A 481 -2.63 -11.82 8.32
CA PHE A 481 -3.96 -12.36 8.04
C PHE A 481 -4.06 -13.06 6.69
N TRP A 482 -3.31 -12.63 5.70
CA TRP A 482 -3.34 -13.19 4.36
C TRP A 482 -2.03 -13.82 3.94
N VAL A 483 -0.92 -13.09 3.96
CA VAL A 483 0.38 -13.60 3.50
C VAL A 483 0.81 -14.84 4.29
N ALA A 484 0.88 -14.72 5.62
CA ALA A 484 1.28 -15.83 6.48
C ALA A 484 0.33 -17.03 6.38
N ARG A 485 -0.98 -16.76 6.33
CA ARG A 485 -1.99 -17.82 6.19
C ARG A 485 -1.91 -18.53 4.85
N MET A 486 -1.65 -17.82 3.75
CA MET A 486 -1.38 -18.46 2.47
C MET A 486 -0.12 -19.35 2.51
N VAL A 487 0.96 -18.87 3.13
CA VAL A 487 2.19 -19.66 3.28
C VAL A 487 1.93 -20.92 4.08
N MET A 488 1.27 -20.79 5.23
CA MET A 488 0.94 -21.90 6.12
C MET A 488 0.09 -22.96 5.43
N MET A 489 -1.03 -22.55 4.85
CA MET A 489 -1.99 -23.46 4.24
C MET A 489 -1.46 -24.09 2.95
N THR A 490 -0.87 -23.30 2.05
CA THR A 490 -0.34 -23.83 0.79
C THR A 490 0.80 -24.81 1.04
N LYS A 491 1.76 -24.46 1.91
CA LYS A 491 2.89 -25.34 2.19
C LYS A 491 2.44 -26.64 2.87
N HIS A 492 1.48 -26.55 3.79
CA HIS A 492 0.96 -27.75 4.47
C HIS A 492 0.20 -28.69 3.52
N ILE A 493 -0.71 -28.12 2.70
CA ILE A 493 -1.64 -28.90 1.87
C ILE A 493 -0.96 -29.42 0.60
N THR A 494 -0.17 -28.57 -0.08
CA THR A 494 0.40 -28.91 -1.39
C THR A 494 1.88 -29.33 -1.33
N GLY A 495 2.57 -29.09 -0.23
CA GLY A 495 4.02 -29.25 -0.11
C GLY A 495 4.84 -28.16 -0.79
N LYS A 496 4.19 -27.29 -1.61
CA LYS A 496 4.83 -26.17 -2.33
C LYS A 496 4.65 -24.86 -1.58
N ILE A 497 5.55 -23.89 -1.84
CA ILE A 497 5.34 -22.51 -1.39
C ILE A 497 4.28 -21.83 -2.27
N PRO A 498 3.52 -20.83 -1.76
CA PRO A 498 2.50 -20.14 -2.55
C PRO A 498 3.10 -19.15 -3.55
N PHE A 499 4.18 -18.48 -3.20
CA PHE A 499 4.87 -17.46 -4.01
C PHE A 499 6.36 -17.39 -3.62
N LYS A 500 7.19 -16.91 -4.54
CA LYS A 500 8.66 -16.77 -4.31
C LYS A 500 9.01 -15.45 -3.63
N HIS A 501 8.39 -14.36 -4.05
CA HIS A 501 8.63 -13.01 -3.53
C HIS A 501 7.36 -12.44 -2.91
N VAL A 502 7.53 -11.62 -1.88
CA VAL A 502 6.47 -10.80 -1.27
C VAL A 502 6.93 -9.35 -1.33
N TYR A 503 6.33 -8.58 -2.22
CA TYR A 503 6.54 -7.14 -2.26
C TYR A 503 5.49 -6.44 -1.40
N VAL A 504 5.95 -5.77 -0.35
CA VAL A 504 5.11 -5.10 0.65
C VAL A 504 5.16 -3.60 0.42
N HIS A 505 4.01 -3.02 0.08
CA HIS A 505 3.88 -1.57 -0.14
C HIS A 505 3.20 -0.87 1.05
N GLY A 506 3.35 0.46 1.10
CA GLY A 506 2.67 1.31 2.06
C GLY A 506 1.16 1.45 1.78
N LEU A 507 0.43 2.01 2.73
CA LEU A 507 -1.00 2.28 2.60
C LEU A 507 -1.24 3.73 2.20
N ILE A 508 -2.13 3.93 1.22
CA ILE A 508 -2.59 5.28 0.86
C ILE A 508 -3.53 5.80 1.93
N ARG A 509 -3.21 7.00 2.41
CA ARG A 509 -3.93 7.73 3.43
C ARG A 509 -4.43 9.07 2.91
N ASP A 510 -5.40 9.65 3.58
CA ASP A 510 -5.88 11.00 3.31
C ASP A 510 -4.82 12.07 3.66
N ALA A 511 -5.14 13.33 3.41
CA ALA A 511 -4.23 14.46 3.66
C ALA A 511 -3.82 14.60 5.13
N GLU A 512 -4.66 14.15 6.07
CA GLU A 512 -4.39 14.13 7.51
C GLU A 512 -3.67 12.86 8.00
N GLY A 513 -3.37 11.92 7.10
CA GLY A 513 -2.74 10.66 7.43
C GLY A 513 -3.69 9.59 7.98
N GLN A 514 -5.01 9.75 7.82
CA GLN A 514 -6.00 8.78 8.24
C GLN A 514 -6.24 7.72 7.17
N LYS A 515 -6.56 6.49 7.60
CA LYS A 515 -6.99 5.43 6.69
C LYS A 515 -8.29 5.84 6.00
N MET A 516 -8.33 5.74 4.68
CA MET A 516 -9.53 6.02 3.89
C MET A 516 -10.57 4.91 4.06
N SER A 517 -11.80 5.29 4.39
CA SER A 517 -12.94 4.37 4.40
C SER A 517 -14.24 5.09 4.07
N LYS A 518 -15.19 4.38 3.44
CA LYS A 518 -16.52 4.94 3.13
C LYS A 518 -17.27 5.32 4.39
N SER A 519 -17.15 4.54 5.45
CA SER A 519 -17.80 4.80 6.74
C SER A 519 -17.32 6.07 7.43
N LYS A 520 -16.09 6.53 7.15
CA LYS A 520 -15.50 7.78 7.65
C LYS A 520 -15.67 8.97 6.71
N GLY A 521 -16.22 8.76 5.51
CA GLY A 521 -16.47 9.82 4.53
C GLY A 521 -15.21 10.50 3.96
N ASN A 522 -14.05 9.86 4.00
CA ASN A 522 -12.77 10.40 3.52
C ASN A 522 -12.20 9.65 2.31
N VAL A 523 -12.97 8.77 1.68
CA VAL A 523 -12.55 8.01 0.50
C VAL A 523 -12.47 8.90 -0.73
N LEU A 524 -11.42 8.68 -1.53
CA LEU A 524 -11.33 9.09 -2.93
C LEU A 524 -11.53 7.85 -3.82
N ASP A 525 -12.38 7.98 -4.84
CA ASP A 525 -12.60 6.96 -5.85
C ASP A 525 -11.61 7.20 -7.01
N PRO A 526 -10.85 6.19 -7.44
CA PRO A 526 -9.96 6.34 -8.60
C PRO A 526 -10.66 6.85 -9.86
N ILE A 527 -11.90 6.46 -10.09
CA ILE A 527 -12.68 6.89 -11.26
C ILE A 527 -12.96 8.39 -11.22
N ASP A 528 -13.18 8.97 -10.04
CA ASP A 528 -13.37 10.41 -9.88
C ASP A 528 -12.10 11.21 -10.23
N LEU A 529 -10.92 10.62 -10.04
CA LEU A 529 -9.67 11.23 -10.47
C LEU A 529 -9.42 11.06 -11.98
N ILE A 530 -9.88 9.96 -12.54
CA ILE A 530 -9.78 9.73 -13.99
C ILE A 530 -10.69 10.68 -14.76
N ASP A 531 -11.97 10.74 -14.38
CA ASP A 531 -13.03 11.45 -15.12
C ASP A 531 -13.29 12.88 -14.61
N GLY A 532 -12.85 13.17 -13.40
CA GLY A 532 -13.24 14.34 -12.64
C GLY A 532 -14.61 14.17 -11.96
N ILE A 533 -14.87 14.99 -10.96
CA ILE A 533 -16.14 15.01 -10.23
C ILE A 533 -16.43 16.44 -9.73
N SER A 534 -17.69 16.86 -9.80
CA SER A 534 -18.12 18.14 -9.23
C SER A 534 -18.09 18.12 -7.70
N LEU A 535 -17.96 19.28 -7.08
CA LEU A 535 -17.97 19.40 -5.63
C LEU A 535 -19.23 18.82 -4.99
N GLU A 536 -20.41 19.10 -5.54
CA GLU A 536 -21.68 18.62 -4.95
C GLU A 536 -21.82 17.10 -5.07
N ALA A 537 -21.43 16.51 -6.19
CA ALA A 537 -21.41 15.05 -6.35
C ALA A 537 -20.41 14.38 -5.42
N LEU A 538 -19.25 15.00 -5.20
CA LEU A 538 -18.24 14.50 -4.26
C LEU A 538 -18.74 14.52 -2.81
N ILE A 539 -19.42 15.60 -2.42
CA ILE A 539 -20.04 15.73 -1.09
C ILE A 539 -21.11 14.65 -0.89
N GLU A 540 -21.99 14.45 -1.87
CA GLU A 540 -23.00 13.40 -1.81
C GLU A 540 -22.36 12.02 -1.63
N LYS A 541 -21.33 11.73 -2.42
CA LYS A 541 -20.59 10.47 -2.34
C LYS A 541 -19.93 10.23 -0.98
N ARG A 542 -19.33 11.27 -0.39
CA ARG A 542 -18.63 11.20 0.90
C ARG A 542 -19.57 11.18 2.12
N THR A 543 -20.79 11.67 1.97
CA THR A 543 -21.79 11.71 3.07
C THR A 543 -22.82 10.59 3.01
N THR A 544 -22.75 9.72 1.99
CA THR A 544 -23.63 8.56 1.84
C THR A 544 -23.03 7.32 2.51
N GLY A 545 -23.80 6.63 3.33
CA GLY A 545 -23.40 5.37 3.97
C GLY A 545 -22.41 5.53 5.13
N LEU A 546 -22.43 6.67 5.81
CA LEU A 546 -21.61 6.93 6.98
C LEU A 546 -21.95 6.00 8.15
N MET A 547 -20.94 5.57 8.88
CA MET A 547 -21.12 4.83 10.14
C MET A 547 -21.80 5.71 11.20
N ASN A 548 -21.45 6.99 11.27
CA ASN A 548 -22.08 8.00 12.10
C ASN A 548 -22.66 9.12 11.22
N PRO A 549 -23.99 9.12 10.96
CA PRO A 549 -24.64 10.14 10.13
C PRO A 549 -24.49 11.58 10.65
N LYS A 550 -24.27 11.77 11.96
CA LYS A 550 -24.06 13.11 12.56
C LYS A 550 -22.80 13.81 12.07
N GLN A 551 -21.85 13.07 11.48
CA GLN A 551 -20.62 13.63 10.92
C GLN A 551 -20.80 14.24 9.52
N ALA A 552 -21.95 14.07 8.88
CA ALA A 552 -22.17 14.53 7.49
C ALA A 552 -21.89 16.03 7.31
N GLU A 553 -22.30 16.88 8.24
CA GLU A 553 -22.06 18.32 8.16
C GLU A 553 -20.57 18.67 8.26
N SER A 554 -19.84 18.03 9.16
CA SER A 554 -18.39 18.20 9.32
C SER A 554 -17.63 17.76 8.06
N ILE A 555 -18.01 16.60 7.51
CA ILE A 555 -17.44 16.05 6.27
C ILE A 555 -17.72 16.98 5.09
N THR A 556 -18.91 17.53 4.99
CA THR A 556 -19.29 18.50 3.97
C THR A 556 -18.42 19.75 4.02
N LYS A 557 -18.24 20.35 5.20
CA LYS A 557 -17.38 21.52 5.40
C LYS A 557 -15.92 21.23 5.03
N LYS A 558 -15.41 20.08 5.46
CA LYS A 558 -14.05 19.65 5.15
C LYS A 558 -13.87 19.44 3.64
N THR A 559 -14.80 18.77 2.98
CA THR A 559 -14.76 18.51 1.54
C THR A 559 -14.79 19.82 0.73
N ARG A 560 -15.64 20.81 1.10
CA ARG A 560 -15.66 22.14 0.46
C ARG A 560 -14.34 22.90 0.62
N LYS A 561 -13.65 22.72 1.74
CA LYS A 561 -12.34 23.33 2.00
C LYS A 561 -11.24 22.67 1.19
N GLU A 562 -11.24 21.34 1.12
CA GLU A 562 -10.21 20.52 0.46
C GLU A 562 -10.33 20.58 -1.08
N PHE A 563 -11.57 20.56 -1.59
CA PHE A 563 -11.88 20.50 -3.02
C PHE A 563 -12.90 21.57 -3.41
N PRO A 564 -12.54 22.86 -3.35
CA PRO A 564 -13.51 23.96 -3.53
C PRO A 564 -14.23 23.93 -4.89
N GLU A 565 -13.60 23.36 -5.92
CA GLU A 565 -14.16 23.24 -7.28
C GLU A 565 -14.39 21.77 -7.70
N GLY A 566 -14.37 20.85 -6.74
CA GLY A 566 -14.37 19.42 -7.03
C GLY A 566 -12.99 18.92 -7.46
N ILE A 567 -12.94 17.82 -8.21
CA ILE A 567 -11.70 17.20 -8.70
C ILE A 567 -11.69 17.25 -10.22
N ALA A 568 -10.63 17.80 -10.81
CA ALA A 568 -10.44 17.83 -12.25
C ALA A 568 -10.17 16.41 -12.81
N ALA A 569 -10.48 16.21 -14.08
CA ALA A 569 -10.12 14.97 -14.79
C ALA A 569 -8.61 14.93 -15.07
N PHE A 570 -7.94 13.89 -14.57
CA PHE A 570 -6.50 13.68 -14.81
C PHE A 570 -6.21 12.63 -15.88
N GLY A 571 -7.14 11.71 -16.10
CA GLY A 571 -6.97 10.53 -16.96
C GLY A 571 -6.26 9.38 -16.27
N THR A 572 -6.42 8.20 -16.82
CA THR A 572 -5.91 6.93 -16.22
C THR A 572 -4.38 6.89 -16.20
N ASP A 573 -3.71 7.28 -17.27
CA ASP A 573 -2.25 7.19 -17.35
C ASP A 573 -1.54 8.10 -16.33
N ALA A 574 -2.06 9.32 -16.13
CA ALA A 574 -1.54 10.23 -15.12
C ALA A 574 -1.72 9.69 -13.70
N LEU A 575 -2.87 9.10 -13.40
CA LEU A 575 -3.15 8.47 -12.12
C LEU A 575 -2.22 7.27 -11.87
N ARG A 576 -2.06 6.39 -12.85
CA ARG A 576 -1.16 5.23 -12.75
C ARG A 576 0.30 5.63 -12.54
N PHE A 577 0.76 6.65 -13.27
CA PHE A 577 2.12 7.16 -13.09
C PHE A 577 2.32 7.78 -11.71
N THR A 578 1.30 8.47 -11.19
CA THR A 578 1.29 8.98 -9.81
C THR A 578 1.46 7.85 -8.81
N TYR A 579 0.67 6.78 -8.93
CA TYR A 579 0.78 5.61 -8.07
C TYR A 579 2.19 4.99 -8.11
N SER A 580 2.73 4.79 -9.30
CA SER A 580 4.08 4.24 -9.47
C SER A 580 5.14 5.14 -8.81
N SER A 581 5.04 6.45 -8.99
CA SER A 581 5.98 7.42 -8.39
C SER A 581 5.93 7.48 -6.86
N LEU A 582 4.78 7.16 -6.27
CA LEU A 582 4.56 7.16 -4.82
C LEU A 582 4.95 5.83 -4.16
N ALA A 583 5.25 4.80 -4.93
CA ALA A 583 5.58 3.46 -4.43
C ALA A 583 7.03 3.39 -3.91
N SER A 584 7.37 4.27 -2.98
CA SER A 584 8.63 4.26 -2.24
C SER A 584 8.55 3.36 -1.01
N PRO A 585 9.68 2.87 -0.46
CA PRO A 585 9.69 2.16 0.80
C PRO A 585 9.10 3.00 1.93
N GLY A 586 8.12 2.48 2.65
CA GLY A 586 7.46 3.19 3.74
C GLY A 586 6.12 2.56 4.11
N ARG A 587 5.55 2.99 5.24
CA ARG A 587 4.27 2.49 5.73
C ARG A 587 3.09 3.31 5.21
N ASP A 588 3.23 4.62 5.17
CA ASP A 588 2.16 5.54 4.85
C ASP A 588 2.51 6.34 3.60
N ILE A 589 1.56 6.38 2.68
CA ILE A 589 1.67 7.11 1.42
C ILE A 589 0.59 8.20 1.44
N LYS A 590 1.02 9.46 1.50
CA LYS A 590 0.11 10.59 1.32
C LYS A 590 -0.11 10.82 -0.16
N PHE A 591 -1.35 10.69 -0.60
CA PHE A 591 -1.70 10.94 -1.98
C PHE A 591 -1.68 12.45 -2.27
N ASP A 592 -1.03 12.83 -3.37
CA ASP A 592 -0.84 14.21 -3.78
C ASP A 592 -1.47 14.47 -5.15
N LEU A 593 -2.55 15.25 -5.17
CA LEU A 593 -3.25 15.64 -6.41
C LEU A 593 -2.40 16.53 -7.32
N GLN A 594 -1.48 17.32 -6.76
CA GLN A 594 -0.58 18.16 -7.57
C GLN A 594 0.38 17.30 -8.40
N ARG A 595 0.81 16.17 -7.86
CA ARG A 595 1.59 15.19 -8.65
C ARG A 595 0.78 14.63 -9.80
N CYS A 596 -0.50 14.31 -9.56
CA CYS A 596 -1.39 13.81 -10.59
C CYS A 596 -1.54 14.83 -11.74
N GLU A 597 -1.68 16.12 -11.42
CA GLU A 597 -1.66 17.20 -12.40
C GLU A 597 -0.32 17.30 -13.13
N GLY A 598 0.79 17.21 -12.42
CA GLY A 598 2.13 17.17 -13.01
C GLY A 598 2.29 16.05 -14.03
N TYR A 599 1.80 14.86 -13.74
CA TYR A 599 1.87 13.72 -14.66
C TYR A 599 0.84 13.78 -15.79
N ARG A 600 -0.30 14.48 -15.61
CA ARG A 600 -1.15 14.85 -16.74
C ARG A 600 -0.39 15.76 -17.72
N ASN A 601 0.38 16.71 -17.21
CA ASN A 601 1.25 17.56 -18.03
C ASN A 601 2.37 16.75 -18.71
N PHE A 602 2.87 15.72 -18.07
CA PHE A 602 3.80 14.77 -18.69
C PHE A 602 3.18 14.01 -19.86
N CYS A 603 1.93 13.56 -19.75
CA CYS A 603 1.18 12.98 -20.85
C CYS A 603 1.05 13.98 -22.02
N ASN A 604 0.73 15.24 -21.72
CA ASN A 604 0.65 16.31 -22.72
C ASN A 604 2.01 16.57 -23.39
N LYS A 605 3.09 16.55 -22.60
CA LYS A 605 4.47 16.71 -23.14
C LYS A 605 4.81 15.60 -24.12
N LEU A 606 4.53 14.33 -23.76
CA LEU A 606 4.75 13.18 -24.63
C LEU A 606 3.91 13.28 -25.92
N TRP A 607 2.66 13.67 -25.82
CA TRP A 607 1.78 13.88 -26.96
C TRP A 607 2.30 14.95 -27.91
N ASN A 608 2.73 16.10 -27.38
CA ASN A 608 3.29 17.19 -28.17
C ASN A 608 4.64 16.81 -28.79
N ALA A 609 5.49 16.07 -28.08
CA ALA A 609 6.71 15.52 -28.64
C ALA A 609 6.42 14.58 -29.82
N THR A 610 5.41 13.73 -29.69
CA THR A 610 4.94 12.86 -30.78
C THR A 610 4.49 13.68 -32.00
N ARG A 611 3.69 14.72 -31.79
CA ARG A 611 3.26 15.62 -32.89
C ARG A 611 4.45 16.25 -33.61
N PHE A 612 5.45 16.71 -32.87
CA PHE A 612 6.70 17.22 -33.45
C PHE A 612 7.41 16.17 -34.31
N VAL A 613 7.54 14.94 -33.79
CA VAL A 613 8.16 13.84 -34.54
C VAL A 613 7.38 13.54 -35.82
N LEU A 614 6.06 13.43 -35.77
CA LEU A 614 5.21 13.16 -36.91
C LEU A 614 5.33 14.26 -37.99
N MET A 615 5.26 15.54 -37.58
CA MET A 615 5.40 16.69 -38.49
C MET A 615 6.73 16.65 -39.26
N ASN A 616 7.78 16.16 -38.68
CA ASN A 616 9.11 16.13 -39.28
C ASN A 616 9.44 14.81 -40.00
N CYS A 617 8.70 13.75 -39.75
CA CYS A 617 9.04 12.39 -40.28
C CYS A 617 7.96 11.84 -41.23
N GLU A 618 6.68 12.21 -41.11
CA GLU A 618 5.60 11.67 -41.94
C GLU A 618 5.77 12.09 -43.40
N GLY A 619 5.74 11.12 -44.30
CA GLY A 619 5.95 11.34 -45.74
C GLY A 619 7.36 11.77 -46.14
N LYS A 620 8.33 11.70 -45.24
CA LYS A 620 9.73 12.08 -45.50
C LYS A 620 10.66 10.87 -45.35
N GLU A 621 11.80 10.94 -46.09
CA GLU A 621 12.84 9.90 -45.95
C GLU A 621 13.41 9.86 -44.52
N ASN A 622 13.44 8.70 -43.93
CA ASN A 622 13.93 8.48 -42.57
C ASN A 622 14.97 7.34 -42.50
N GLY A 623 15.38 6.79 -43.64
CA GLY A 623 16.39 5.73 -43.71
C GLY A 623 15.99 4.37 -43.17
N PHE A 624 14.70 4.12 -42.92
CA PHE A 624 14.26 2.83 -42.47
C PHE A 624 14.51 1.75 -43.54
N GLY A 625 15.26 0.68 -43.17
CA GLY A 625 15.59 -0.43 -44.05
C GLY A 625 16.74 -0.17 -45.05
N GLU A 626 17.27 1.05 -45.14
CA GLU A 626 18.38 1.41 -46.04
C GLU A 626 19.74 1.22 -45.34
N CYS A 627 20.65 0.56 -45.98
CA CYS A 627 22.02 0.26 -45.48
C CYS A 627 23.13 0.75 -46.42
N VAL A 628 22.88 1.80 -47.19
CA VAL A 628 23.88 2.37 -48.12
C VAL A 628 24.84 3.26 -47.32
N GLU A 629 26.16 3.09 -47.54
CA GLU A 629 27.16 3.94 -46.89
C GLU A 629 26.97 5.42 -47.26
N GLY A 630 26.99 6.28 -46.24
CA GLY A 630 26.75 7.73 -46.38
C GLY A 630 25.28 8.14 -46.52
N TYR A 631 24.32 7.23 -46.59
CA TYR A 631 22.90 7.53 -46.66
C TYR A 631 22.35 8.09 -45.33
N LEU A 632 22.85 7.56 -44.21
CA LEU A 632 22.58 8.07 -42.88
C LEU A 632 23.87 8.58 -42.24
N GLU A 633 23.83 9.86 -41.83
CA GLU A 633 24.97 10.51 -41.18
C GLU A 633 24.56 10.88 -39.74
N PHE A 634 24.75 9.96 -38.81
CA PHE A 634 24.40 10.17 -37.39
C PHE A 634 25.37 11.16 -36.74
N SER A 635 24.79 12.23 -36.17
CA SER A 635 25.53 13.24 -35.41
C SER A 635 25.97 12.70 -34.04
N LYS A 636 26.83 13.46 -33.35
CA LYS A 636 27.17 13.18 -31.96
C LYS A 636 25.94 13.26 -31.02
N ALA A 637 24.99 14.13 -31.31
CA ALA A 637 23.76 14.24 -30.54
C ALA A 637 22.84 13.02 -30.76
N ASP A 638 22.74 12.50 -31.99
CA ASP A 638 21.99 11.26 -32.28
C ASP A 638 22.57 10.07 -31.51
N ARG A 639 23.91 9.94 -31.53
CA ARG A 639 24.62 8.88 -30.82
C ARG A 639 24.51 9.04 -29.30
N TRP A 640 24.53 10.28 -28.80
CA TRP A 640 24.35 10.58 -27.40
C TRP A 640 22.98 10.12 -26.90
N ILE A 641 21.86 10.52 -27.55
CA ILE A 641 20.52 10.14 -27.04
C ILE A 641 20.30 8.63 -27.05
N VAL A 642 20.88 7.92 -28.06
CA VAL A 642 20.85 6.45 -28.10
C VAL A 642 21.68 5.86 -26.97
N SER A 643 22.82 6.47 -26.64
CA SER A 643 23.67 6.02 -25.52
C SER A 643 23.02 6.22 -24.17
N GLU A 644 22.41 7.39 -23.94
CA GLU A 644 21.61 7.68 -22.74
C GLU A 644 20.47 6.67 -22.59
N LEU A 645 19.78 6.37 -23.68
CA LEU A 645 18.72 5.38 -23.70
C LEU A 645 19.21 4.00 -23.20
N GLN A 646 20.39 3.55 -23.64
CA GLN A 646 20.97 2.26 -23.20
C GLN A 646 21.26 2.25 -21.70
N GLU A 647 21.76 3.34 -21.14
CA GLU A 647 22.03 3.45 -19.71
C GLU A 647 20.73 3.49 -18.88
N ARG A 648 19.69 4.19 -19.38
CA ARG A 648 18.37 4.20 -18.76
C ARG A 648 17.67 2.84 -18.79
N GLU A 649 17.80 2.10 -19.88
CA GLU A 649 17.28 0.73 -20.01
C GLU A 649 17.83 -0.19 -18.90
N VAL A 650 19.12 -0.09 -18.58
CA VAL A 650 19.73 -0.84 -17.46
C VAL A 650 19.13 -0.44 -16.11
N ALA A 651 18.99 0.87 -15.85
CA ALA A 651 18.42 1.38 -14.60
C ALA A 651 16.95 1.00 -14.43
N ILE A 652 16.19 1.02 -15.52
CA ILE A 652 14.76 0.64 -15.55
C ILE A 652 14.60 -0.86 -15.28
N GLU A 653 15.39 -1.71 -15.92
CA GLU A 653 15.38 -3.16 -15.67
C GLU A 653 15.68 -3.45 -14.20
N LYS A 654 16.73 -2.82 -13.65
CA LYS A 654 17.06 -2.94 -12.23
C LYS A 654 15.91 -2.51 -11.32
N ALA A 655 15.23 -1.41 -11.63
CA ALA A 655 14.09 -0.92 -10.85
C ALA A 655 12.93 -1.92 -10.84
N PHE A 656 12.64 -2.61 -11.96
CA PHE A 656 11.66 -3.70 -11.99
C PHE A 656 12.08 -4.90 -11.14
N LEU A 657 13.35 -5.32 -11.24
CA LEU A 657 13.88 -6.46 -10.48
C LEU A 657 13.87 -6.22 -8.96
N ASP A 658 14.11 -4.98 -8.55
CA ASP A 658 14.17 -4.57 -7.15
C ASP A 658 12.79 -4.11 -6.60
N TYR A 659 11.73 -4.15 -7.42
CA TYR A 659 10.38 -3.62 -7.10
C TYR A 659 10.41 -2.14 -6.66
N ARG A 660 11.30 -1.33 -7.28
CA ARG A 660 11.46 0.09 -6.99
C ARG A 660 10.73 0.93 -8.05
N PHE A 661 9.41 0.93 -7.96
CA PHE A 661 8.55 1.66 -8.92
C PHE A 661 8.73 3.19 -8.84
N ASP A 662 9.12 3.71 -7.69
CA ASP A 662 9.50 5.11 -7.52
C ASP A 662 10.72 5.47 -8.39
N LEU A 663 11.77 4.65 -8.36
CA LEU A 663 12.96 4.83 -9.21
C LEU A 663 12.63 4.59 -10.69
N LEU A 664 11.80 3.60 -10.99
CA LEU A 664 11.29 3.36 -12.35
C LEU A 664 10.66 4.63 -12.93
N SER A 665 9.73 5.23 -12.18
CA SER A 665 9.05 6.46 -12.60
C SER A 665 10.00 7.64 -12.75
N GLN A 666 10.98 7.76 -11.87
CA GLN A 666 12.00 8.81 -11.93
C GLN A 666 12.86 8.68 -13.20
N GLU A 667 13.35 7.47 -13.49
CA GLU A 667 14.17 7.23 -14.70
C GLU A 667 13.40 7.50 -15.99
N LEU A 668 12.15 7.04 -16.07
CA LEU A 668 11.28 7.28 -17.21
C LEU A 668 10.99 8.78 -17.41
N TYR A 669 10.63 9.47 -16.33
CA TYR A 669 10.30 10.89 -16.37
C TYR A 669 11.51 11.73 -16.80
N GLN A 670 12.65 11.55 -16.15
CA GLN A 670 13.87 12.29 -16.45
C GLN A 670 14.36 12.06 -17.88
N PHE A 671 14.37 10.82 -18.35
CA PHE A 671 14.79 10.55 -19.73
C PHE A 671 13.87 11.22 -20.75
N VAL A 672 12.56 11.11 -20.60
CA VAL A 672 11.59 11.63 -21.56
C VAL A 672 11.52 13.15 -21.49
N TRP A 673 11.36 13.72 -20.31
CA TRP A 673 11.16 15.17 -20.15
C TRP A 673 12.47 15.92 -20.38
N ASP A 674 13.52 15.58 -19.64
CA ASP A 674 14.75 16.35 -19.65
C ASP A 674 15.63 16.00 -20.88
N GLU A 675 15.97 14.71 -21.06
CA GLU A 675 16.94 14.36 -22.09
C GLU A 675 16.32 14.38 -23.50
N PHE A 676 15.19 13.72 -23.70
CA PHE A 676 14.56 13.66 -25.02
C PHE A 676 13.86 14.96 -25.40
N CYS A 677 12.92 15.46 -24.59
CA CYS A 677 12.12 16.64 -24.95
C CYS A 677 12.91 17.94 -24.84
N ASP A 678 13.58 18.20 -23.71
CA ASP A 678 14.19 19.49 -23.45
C ASP A 678 15.55 19.65 -24.14
N TRP A 679 16.25 18.57 -24.39
CA TRP A 679 17.53 18.62 -25.07
C TRP A 679 17.51 18.06 -26.48
N TYR A 680 17.17 16.77 -26.68
CA TYR A 680 17.31 16.16 -27.98
C TYR A 680 16.39 16.74 -29.05
N LEU A 681 15.11 17.00 -28.72
CA LEU A 681 14.19 17.63 -29.68
C LEU A 681 14.67 19.01 -30.11
N GLU A 682 15.23 19.80 -29.21
CA GLU A 682 15.78 21.13 -29.53
C GLU A 682 17.02 21.04 -30.44
N VAL A 683 17.90 20.08 -30.16
CA VAL A 683 19.05 19.77 -31.04
C VAL A 683 18.59 19.26 -32.39
N ALA A 684 17.60 18.38 -32.45
CA ALA A 684 17.05 17.83 -33.66
C ALA A 684 16.48 18.93 -34.59
N LYS A 685 15.88 20.00 -34.05
CA LYS A 685 15.44 21.15 -34.85
C LYS A 685 16.58 21.78 -35.64
N VAL A 686 17.74 21.92 -35.02
CA VAL A 686 18.94 22.47 -35.68
C VAL A 686 19.41 21.54 -36.82
N GLN A 687 19.50 20.24 -36.55
CA GLN A 687 19.94 19.24 -37.52
C GLN A 687 18.97 19.15 -38.72
N LEU A 688 17.66 19.23 -38.47
CA LEU A 688 16.64 19.21 -39.52
C LEU A 688 16.63 20.47 -40.39
N GLN A 689 17.06 21.63 -39.86
CA GLN A 689 17.11 22.89 -40.57
C GLN A 689 18.44 23.11 -41.30
N MET A 690 19.53 22.73 -40.73
CA MET A 690 20.89 23.10 -41.18
C MET A 690 21.74 21.92 -41.65
N GLY A 691 21.34 20.67 -41.34
CA GLY A 691 22.10 19.49 -41.67
C GLY A 691 22.06 19.12 -43.15
N SER A 692 23.02 18.30 -43.59
CA SER A 692 23.02 17.64 -44.92
C SER A 692 21.78 16.74 -45.06
N GLU A 693 21.45 16.30 -46.25
CA GLU A 693 20.37 15.34 -46.47
C GLU A 693 20.58 14.03 -45.68
N GLY A 694 21.82 13.58 -45.58
CA GLY A 694 22.18 12.39 -44.79
C GLY A 694 21.97 12.59 -43.27
N GLU A 695 22.36 13.78 -42.78
CA GLU A 695 22.12 14.17 -41.37
C GLU A 695 20.63 14.34 -41.05
N GLN A 696 19.84 14.94 -41.95
CA GLN A 696 18.40 15.08 -41.77
C GLN A 696 17.68 13.73 -41.73
N ARG A 697 18.04 12.81 -42.64
CA ARG A 697 17.51 11.42 -42.64
C ARG A 697 17.88 10.68 -41.35
N ALA A 698 19.12 10.80 -40.92
CA ALA A 698 19.61 10.21 -39.67
C ALA A 698 18.88 10.75 -38.42
N THR A 699 18.63 12.06 -38.42
CA THR A 699 17.84 12.72 -37.33
C THR A 699 16.41 12.18 -37.27
N ARG A 700 15.72 12.10 -38.43
CA ARG A 700 14.37 11.50 -38.48
C ARG A 700 14.38 10.04 -38.02
N ARG A 701 15.38 9.27 -38.45
CA ARG A 701 15.54 7.87 -38.01
C ARG A 701 15.72 7.76 -36.51
N THR A 702 16.50 8.63 -35.91
CA THR A 702 16.74 8.67 -34.44
C THR A 702 15.50 9.10 -33.68
N LEU A 703 14.80 10.14 -34.16
CA LEU A 703 13.54 10.61 -33.56
C LEU A 703 12.49 9.48 -33.48
N LEU A 704 12.27 8.79 -34.61
CA LEU A 704 11.31 7.69 -34.70
C LEU A 704 11.71 6.51 -33.81
N ARG A 705 12.97 6.12 -33.89
CA ARG A 705 13.49 4.98 -33.14
C ARG A 705 13.45 5.21 -31.63
N VAL A 706 13.92 6.37 -31.16
CA VAL A 706 13.96 6.68 -29.73
C VAL A 706 12.55 6.82 -29.17
N LEU A 707 11.65 7.50 -29.91
CA LEU A 707 10.26 7.64 -29.48
C LEU A 707 9.56 6.28 -29.39
N GLU A 708 9.73 5.40 -30.36
CA GLU A 708 9.15 4.05 -30.34
C GLU A 708 9.62 3.25 -29.11
N ILE A 709 10.90 3.34 -28.78
CA ILE A 709 11.49 2.66 -27.61
C ILE A 709 10.95 3.29 -26.31
N ILE A 710 10.85 4.61 -26.23
CA ILE A 710 10.24 5.33 -25.10
C ILE A 710 8.82 4.81 -24.83
N LEU A 711 8.02 4.65 -25.88
CA LEU A 711 6.65 4.14 -25.75
C LEU A 711 6.63 2.74 -25.12
N ARG A 712 7.50 1.85 -25.57
CA ARG A 712 7.60 0.50 -24.98
C ARG A 712 8.12 0.52 -23.54
N LEU A 713 9.06 1.39 -23.20
CA LEU A 713 9.56 1.52 -21.84
C LEU A 713 8.48 1.99 -20.87
N ILE A 714 7.64 2.94 -21.28
CA ILE A 714 6.60 3.55 -20.44
C ILE A 714 5.33 2.69 -20.39
N HIS A 715 5.07 1.89 -21.43
CA HIS A 715 3.81 1.15 -21.60
C HIS A 715 3.34 0.39 -20.33
N PRO A 716 4.19 -0.31 -19.56
CA PRO A 716 3.76 -1.00 -18.36
C PRO A 716 3.05 -0.09 -17.34
N VAL A 717 3.45 1.18 -17.25
CA VAL A 717 2.87 2.15 -16.31
C VAL A 717 1.75 2.97 -16.96
N MET A 718 1.91 3.38 -18.22
CA MET A 718 0.99 4.25 -18.96
C MET A 718 0.49 3.56 -20.22
N PRO A 719 -0.44 2.60 -20.11
CA PRO A 719 -0.79 1.74 -21.24
C PRO A 719 -1.62 2.42 -22.32
N PHE A 720 -2.45 3.42 -22.01
CA PHE A 720 -3.39 3.98 -22.98
C PHE A 720 -2.73 4.94 -23.96
N ILE A 721 -2.04 5.98 -23.48
CA ILE A 721 -1.36 6.93 -24.34
C ILE A 721 -0.27 6.27 -25.17
N THR A 722 0.44 5.31 -24.60
CA THR A 722 1.51 4.61 -25.32
C THR A 722 0.98 3.73 -26.43
N GLU A 723 -0.11 2.99 -26.21
CA GLU A 723 -0.78 2.22 -27.26
C GLU A 723 -1.30 3.11 -28.38
N GLU A 724 -2.01 4.20 -28.03
CA GLU A 724 -2.57 5.15 -29.02
C GLU A 724 -1.49 5.72 -29.94
N ILE A 725 -0.40 6.21 -29.36
CA ILE A 725 0.72 6.77 -30.13
C ILE A 725 1.43 5.67 -30.92
N TRP A 726 1.62 4.50 -30.32
CA TRP A 726 2.38 3.42 -30.97
C TRP A 726 1.68 2.88 -32.22
N GLN A 727 0.36 2.90 -32.29
CA GLN A 727 -0.38 2.48 -33.50
C GLN A 727 0.03 3.30 -34.73
N THR A 728 0.54 4.51 -34.55
CA THR A 728 1.07 5.35 -35.65
C THR A 728 2.59 5.22 -35.76
N ILE A 729 3.32 5.33 -34.65
CA ILE A 729 4.80 5.34 -34.65
C ILE A 729 5.40 3.95 -34.91
N GLY A 730 4.74 2.88 -34.42
CA GLY A 730 5.21 1.51 -34.59
C GLY A 730 5.39 1.12 -36.07
N PRO A 731 4.39 1.25 -36.94
CA PRO A 731 4.50 0.97 -38.35
C PRO A 731 5.60 1.78 -39.06
N MET A 732 5.81 3.05 -38.68
CA MET A 732 6.91 3.87 -39.23
C MET A 732 8.30 3.35 -38.84
N ASN A 733 8.38 2.52 -37.82
CA ASN A 733 9.58 1.78 -37.37
C ASN A 733 9.59 0.31 -37.85
N GLY A 734 8.72 -0.05 -38.80
CA GLY A 734 8.63 -1.41 -39.34
C GLY A 734 7.99 -2.43 -38.41
N LYS A 735 7.34 -1.99 -37.35
CA LYS A 735 6.60 -2.86 -36.45
C LYS A 735 5.30 -3.32 -37.09
N LYS A 736 5.01 -4.61 -37.00
CA LYS A 736 3.83 -5.25 -37.64
C LYS A 736 2.88 -5.89 -36.62
N GLY A 737 3.21 -5.82 -35.32
CA GLY A 737 2.39 -6.36 -34.24
C GLY A 737 1.05 -5.63 -34.10
N PRO A 738 0.01 -6.28 -33.57
CA PRO A 738 -1.31 -5.66 -33.38
C PRO A 738 -1.36 -4.70 -32.18
N SER A 739 -0.42 -4.80 -31.24
CA SER A 739 -0.40 -4.00 -30.02
C SER A 739 0.99 -3.89 -29.46
N ILE A 740 1.30 -2.73 -28.87
CA ILE A 740 2.57 -2.46 -28.17
C ILE A 740 2.81 -3.46 -27.03
N MET A 741 1.75 -3.93 -26.35
CA MET A 741 1.86 -4.85 -25.23
C MET A 741 2.46 -6.21 -25.59
N LEU A 742 2.51 -6.56 -26.88
CA LEU A 742 3.09 -7.79 -27.40
C LEU A 742 4.49 -7.59 -28.01
N GLU A 743 4.93 -6.35 -28.12
CA GLU A 743 6.29 -6.05 -28.58
C GLU A 743 7.32 -6.36 -27.48
N PRO A 744 8.53 -6.78 -27.84
CA PRO A 744 9.58 -7.05 -26.88
C PRO A 744 9.91 -5.82 -26.03
N TYR A 745 10.02 -5.98 -24.71
CA TYR A 745 10.49 -4.91 -23.84
C TYR A 745 11.94 -4.54 -24.20
N PRO A 746 12.29 -3.24 -24.29
CA PRO A 746 13.62 -2.82 -24.68
C PRO A 746 14.70 -3.40 -23.77
N GLN A 747 15.79 -3.84 -24.36
CA GLN A 747 16.97 -4.36 -23.67
C GLN A 747 18.19 -3.55 -24.06
N SER A 748 18.99 -3.19 -23.07
CA SER A 748 20.24 -2.45 -23.29
C SER A 748 21.25 -3.26 -24.11
N ASP A 749 21.90 -2.56 -25.03
CA ASP A 749 23.04 -3.07 -25.80
C ASP A 749 24.25 -2.14 -25.60
N SER A 750 25.20 -2.57 -24.79
CA SER A 750 26.40 -1.81 -24.46
C SER A 750 27.24 -1.37 -25.68
N LYS A 751 27.11 -2.07 -26.80
CA LYS A 751 27.78 -1.73 -28.07
C LYS A 751 27.25 -0.43 -28.68
N LYS A 752 26.06 0.03 -28.28
CA LYS A 752 25.46 1.27 -28.77
C LYS A 752 25.83 2.48 -27.90
N ILE A 753 26.62 2.28 -26.85
CA ILE A 753 27.07 3.36 -25.96
C ILE A 753 28.31 4.01 -26.55
N ASP A 754 28.20 5.26 -26.95
CA ASP A 754 29.29 6.09 -27.46
C ASP A 754 29.72 7.11 -26.36
N ARG A 755 30.78 6.79 -25.64
CA ARG A 755 31.30 7.62 -24.56
C ARG A 755 31.77 9.00 -25.03
N GLU A 756 32.30 9.08 -26.23
CA GLU A 756 32.71 10.36 -26.82
C GLU A 756 31.52 11.29 -27.06
N SER A 757 30.43 10.74 -27.59
CA SER A 757 29.20 11.50 -27.83
C SER A 757 28.51 11.94 -26.53
N ILE A 758 28.52 11.12 -25.48
CA ILE A 758 28.07 11.49 -24.13
C ILE A 758 28.87 12.68 -23.60
N GLN A 759 30.20 12.60 -23.73
CA GLN A 759 31.10 13.67 -23.26
C GLN A 759 30.91 14.96 -24.08
N TRP A 760 30.73 14.86 -25.40
CA TRP A 760 30.44 16.00 -26.26
C TRP A 760 29.15 16.70 -25.86
N MET A 761 28.08 15.94 -25.64
CA MET A 761 26.79 16.52 -25.23
C MET A 761 26.83 17.12 -23.82
N SER A 762 27.53 16.51 -22.88
CA SER A 762 27.76 17.10 -21.55
C SER A 762 28.42 18.47 -21.66
N THR A 763 29.44 18.61 -22.52
CA THR A 763 30.11 19.89 -22.79
C THR A 763 29.18 20.90 -23.43
N LEU A 764 28.36 20.49 -24.39
CA LEU A 764 27.34 21.36 -25.00
C LEU A 764 26.33 21.88 -23.97
N LYS A 765 25.84 21.00 -23.10
CA LYS A 765 24.91 21.36 -22.01
C LYS A 765 25.55 22.40 -21.08
N GLU A 766 26.79 22.17 -20.64
CA GLU A 766 27.53 23.10 -19.80
C GLU A 766 27.69 24.48 -20.48
N MET A 767 28.04 24.51 -21.76
CA MET A 767 28.16 25.76 -22.52
C MET A 767 26.84 26.53 -22.59
N VAL A 768 25.75 25.83 -22.89
CA VAL A 768 24.41 26.45 -22.95
C VAL A 768 23.99 27.00 -21.57
N ASP A 769 24.21 26.26 -20.52
CA ASP A 769 23.87 26.66 -19.15
C ASP A 769 24.71 27.84 -18.68
N VAL A 770 25.98 27.88 -19.05
CA VAL A 770 26.88 29.02 -18.80
C VAL A 770 26.39 30.25 -19.57
N CYS A 771 26.00 30.12 -20.82
CA CYS A 771 25.41 31.24 -21.58
C CYS A 771 24.10 31.73 -20.91
N ARG A 772 23.24 30.84 -20.45
CA ARG A 772 22.00 31.20 -19.74
C ARG A 772 22.29 31.91 -18.42
N LYS A 773 23.30 31.44 -17.67
CA LYS A 773 23.75 32.06 -16.43
C LYS A 773 24.29 33.46 -16.66
N LEU A 774 25.18 33.65 -17.65
CA LEU A 774 25.72 34.96 -18.04
C LEU A 774 24.62 35.91 -18.43
N ARG A 775 23.61 35.46 -19.21
CA ARG A 775 22.43 36.26 -19.55
C ARG A 775 21.66 36.71 -18.33
N GLY A 776 21.47 35.83 -17.36
CA GLY A 776 20.82 36.14 -16.10
C GLY A 776 21.59 37.15 -15.25
N GLU A 777 22.90 36.97 -15.13
CA GLU A 777 23.78 37.92 -14.42
C GLU A 777 23.84 39.31 -15.05
N MET A 778 23.75 39.36 -16.40
CA MET A 778 23.72 40.59 -17.16
C MET A 778 22.31 41.17 -17.36
N ASN A 779 21.30 40.55 -16.78
CA ASN A 779 19.88 40.96 -16.87
C ASN A 779 19.34 41.09 -18.30
N ILE A 780 19.83 40.23 -19.21
CA ILE A 780 19.44 40.25 -20.63
C ILE A 780 18.10 39.52 -20.79
N SER A 781 17.17 40.16 -21.44
CA SER A 781 15.86 39.59 -21.74
C SER A 781 15.99 38.18 -22.41
N PRO A 782 15.21 37.18 -22.01
CA PRO A 782 15.20 35.88 -22.67
C PRO A 782 14.85 35.90 -24.16
N ALA A 783 14.20 36.98 -24.63
CA ALA A 783 13.83 37.18 -26.04
C ALA A 783 14.95 37.82 -26.86
N GLN A 784 15.88 38.53 -26.23
CA GLN A 784 16.95 39.25 -26.91
C GLN A 784 18.02 38.31 -27.39
N LYS A 785 18.40 38.35 -28.67
CA LYS A 785 19.55 37.61 -29.20
C LYS A 785 20.81 38.45 -29.08
N ILE A 786 21.91 37.84 -28.70
CA ILE A 786 23.24 38.49 -28.49
C ILE A 786 24.35 37.63 -29.09
N PRO A 787 25.48 38.20 -29.53
CA PRO A 787 26.60 37.46 -30.06
C PRO A 787 27.42 36.83 -28.92
N LEU A 788 27.99 35.62 -29.16
CA LEU A 788 28.94 34.94 -28.31
C LEU A 788 30.31 34.94 -28.99
N VAL A 789 31.35 35.21 -28.23
CA VAL A 789 32.73 34.97 -28.63
C VAL A 789 33.24 33.80 -27.80
N ILE A 790 33.81 32.79 -28.47
CA ILE A 790 34.31 31.60 -27.83
C ILE A 790 35.76 31.31 -28.27
N ALA A 791 36.66 31.15 -27.31
CA ALA A 791 38.07 30.86 -27.58
C ALA A 791 38.38 29.38 -27.25
N GLY A 792 39.14 28.74 -28.12
CA GLY A 792 39.58 27.38 -27.98
C GLY A 792 39.87 26.68 -29.32
N ASN A 793 39.96 25.37 -29.28
CA ASN A 793 40.21 24.58 -30.49
C ASN A 793 39.13 24.76 -31.55
N LYS A 794 39.47 25.40 -32.68
CA LYS A 794 38.55 25.79 -33.77
C LYS A 794 37.73 24.59 -34.28
N LYS A 795 38.39 23.47 -34.57
CA LYS A 795 37.74 22.28 -35.14
C LYS A 795 36.70 21.68 -34.18
N SER A 796 36.98 21.68 -32.89
CA SER A 796 36.04 21.22 -31.88
C SER A 796 34.86 22.20 -31.73
N LEU A 797 35.13 23.52 -31.72
CA LEU A 797 34.13 24.56 -31.54
C LEU A 797 33.18 24.70 -32.73
N GLU A 798 33.65 24.42 -33.93
CA GLU A 798 32.77 24.40 -35.12
C GLU A 798 31.64 23.39 -35.01
N LEU A 799 31.84 22.30 -34.25
CA LEU A 799 30.81 21.28 -33.99
C LEU A 799 29.77 21.74 -32.97
N TYR A 800 30.11 22.63 -32.05
CA TYR A 800 29.18 23.18 -31.03
C TYR A 800 28.43 24.43 -31.55
N ALA A 801 29.05 25.21 -32.41
CA ALA A 801 28.56 26.53 -32.77
C ALA A 801 27.09 26.59 -33.25
N PRO A 802 26.61 25.70 -34.16
CA PRO A 802 25.23 25.74 -34.61
C PRO A 802 24.23 25.49 -33.49
N TYR A 803 24.54 24.59 -32.60
CA TYR A 803 23.70 24.23 -31.46
C TYR A 803 23.68 25.35 -30.42
N LEU A 804 24.86 25.93 -30.09
CA LEU A 804 24.96 27.06 -29.18
C LEU A 804 24.15 28.27 -29.69
N LYS A 805 24.26 28.56 -30.98
CA LYS A 805 23.50 29.63 -31.59
C LYS A 805 21.99 29.51 -31.40
N ALA A 806 21.47 28.30 -31.60
CA ALA A 806 20.03 28.03 -31.45
C ALA A 806 19.60 27.92 -29.99
N LEU A 807 20.30 27.12 -29.18
CA LEU A 807 19.89 26.78 -27.81
C LEU A 807 20.12 27.90 -26.79
N ALA A 808 21.17 28.72 -26.99
CA ALA A 808 21.47 29.86 -26.15
C ALA A 808 20.86 31.19 -26.69
N LYS A 809 20.10 31.14 -27.79
CA LYS A 809 19.48 32.30 -28.45
C LYS A 809 20.52 33.40 -28.80
N LEU A 810 21.50 33.00 -29.56
CA LEU A 810 22.56 33.89 -29.99
C LEU A 810 22.31 34.43 -31.40
N THR A 811 22.84 35.64 -31.69
CA THR A 811 22.84 36.20 -33.05
C THR A 811 23.90 35.53 -33.90
N ASP A 812 25.08 35.32 -33.30
CA ASP A 812 26.23 34.65 -33.91
C ASP A 812 27.14 34.03 -32.86
N VAL A 813 28.01 33.14 -33.32
CA VAL A 813 29.08 32.47 -32.52
C VAL A 813 30.39 32.73 -33.22
N GLU A 814 31.22 33.65 -32.70
CA GLU A 814 32.54 33.96 -33.19
C GLU A 814 33.61 33.07 -32.54
N ILE A 815 34.29 32.25 -33.33
CA ILE A 815 35.33 31.35 -32.81
C ILE A 815 36.71 32.05 -32.99
N VAL A 816 37.42 32.20 -31.88
CA VAL A 816 38.73 32.86 -31.84
C VAL A 816 39.76 31.97 -31.16
N GLU A 817 41.06 32.23 -31.39
CA GLU A 817 42.13 31.56 -30.64
C GLU A 817 42.26 32.14 -29.21
N GLU A 818 42.15 33.46 -29.10
CA GLU A 818 42.16 34.18 -27.82
C GLU A 818 41.01 35.21 -27.78
N LEU A 819 40.40 35.38 -26.60
CA LEU A 819 39.32 36.35 -26.42
C LEU A 819 39.84 37.76 -26.62
N PRO A 820 39.07 38.66 -27.27
CA PRO A 820 39.38 40.06 -27.38
C PRO A 820 39.41 40.73 -25.98
N ALA A 821 40.28 41.69 -25.83
CA ALA A 821 40.40 42.49 -24.60
C ALA A 821 39.21 43.48 -24.46
N ILE A 822 38.02 42.94 -24.21
CA ILE A 822 36.79 43.71 -23.98
C ILE A 822 36.38 43.45 -22.54
N ASP A 823 35.85 44.47 -21.87
CA ASP A 823 35.36 44.37 -20.49
C ASP A 823 33.96 43.71 -20.49
N ALA A 824 33.94 42.36 -20.64
CA ALA A 824 32.73 41.52 -20.59
C ALA A 824 33.02 40.28 -19.71
N PRO A 825 32.01 39.79 -19.04
CA PRO A 825 32.17 38.58 -18.19
C PRO A 825 32.59 37.35 -19.02
N VAL A 826 33.65 36.67 -18.56
CA VAL A 826 34.20 35.46 -19.20
C VAL A 826 33.94 34.28 -18.28
N MET A 827 33.46 33.21 -18.84
CA MET A 827 33.27 31.96 -18.13
C MET A 827 34.07 30.82 -18.82
N LEU A 828 34.50 29.87 -18.01
CA LEU A 828 35.27 28.71 -18.44
C LEU A 828 34.37 27.49 -18.47
N VAL A 829 34.40 26.76 -19.59
CA VAL A 829 33.82 25.41 -19.72
C VAL A 829 34.92 24.49 -20.24
N LYS A 830 35.47 23.66 -19.38
CA LYS A 830 36.68 22.90 -19.67
C LYS A 830 37.82 23.79 -20.20
N ASP A 831 38.29 23.53 -21.42
CA ASP A 831 39.37 24.30 -22.08
C ASP A 831 38.84 25.50 -22.90
N PHE A 832 37.52 25.72 -22.89
CA PHE A 832 36.89 26.77 -23.69
C PHE A 832 36.57 28.00 -22.83
N LYS A 833 36.81 29.19 -23.35
CA LYS A 833 36.46 30.46 -22.73
C LYS A 833 35.29 31.10 -23.48
N LEU A 834 34.19 31.40 -22.81
CA LEU A 834 32.97 31.97 -23.36
C LEU A 834 32.76 33.40 -22.88
N MET A 835 32.44 34.29 -23.78
CA MET A 835 32.20 35.70 -23.53
C MET A 835 31.00 36.18 -24.35
N LEU A 836 29.98 36.71 -23.68
CA LEU A 836 28.86 37.35 -24.37
C LEU A 836 29.23 38.79 -24.72
N LYS A 837 29.16 39.14 -26.01
CA LYS A 837 29.48 40.45 -26.50
C LYS A 837 28.26 41.39 -26.38
N VAL A 838 28.18 42.10 -25.29
CA VAL A 838 27.11 43.07 -25.03
C VAL A 838 27.72 44.47 -24.97
N GLU A 839 27.20 45.40 -25.75
CA GLU A 839 27.47 46.82 -25.47
C GLU A 839 26.66 47.18 -24.23
N VAL A 840 27.34 47.20 -23.09
CA VAL A 840 26.74 47.57 -21.81
C VAL A 840 26.76 49.12 -21.77
N ASP A 841 25.59 49.74 -21.66
CA ASP A 841 25.53 51.14 -21.24
C ASP A 841 26.12 51.19 -19.79
N ALA A 842 27.32 51.73 -19.66
CA ALA A 842 28.04 51.81 -18.40
C ALA A 842 27.24 52.54 -17.31
N ALA A 843 26.33 53.44 -17.69
CA ALA A 843 25.48 54.14 -16.75
C ALA A 843 24.33 53.25 -16.21
N GLU A 844 23.66 52.50 -17.09
CA GLU A 844 22.60 51.56 -16.71
C GLU A 844 23.18 50.41 -15.87
N GLU A 845 24.31 49.87 -16.24
CA GLU A 845 24.98 48.79 -15.52
C GLU A 845 25.45 49.23 -14.16
N LYS A 846 25.97 50.45 -14.02
CA LYS A 846 26.37 51.02 -12.73
C LYS A 846 25.17 51.19 -11.79
N GLU A 847 24.01 51.63 -12.32
CA GLU A 847 22.78 51.74 -11.56
C GLU A 847 22.25 50.34 -11.13
N ARG A 848 22.30 49.37 -12.03
CA ARG A 848 21.92 48.00 -11.75
C ARG A 848 22.76 47.35 -10.65
N ILE A 849 24.09 47.46 -10.79
CA ILE A 849 25.04 46.89 -9.78
C ILE A 849 24.84 47.58 -8.44
N THR A 850 24.60 48.90 -8.43
CA THR A 850 24.32 49.62 -7.20
C THR A 850 23.04 49.18 -6.51
N LYS A 851 21.99 48.97 -7.26
CA LYS A 851 20.72 48.42 -6.72
C LYS A 851 20.89 47.02 -6.15
N GLU A 852 21.64 46.14 -6.82
CA GLU A 852 21.92 44.77 -6.39
C GLU A 852 22.82 44.74 -5.18
N LEU A 853 23.84 45.55 -5.12
CA LEU A 853 24.68 45.75 -3.93
C LEU A 853 23.85 46.13 -2.71
N ASN A 854 22.92 47.07 -2.86
CA ASN A 854 22.03 47.48 -1.77
C ASN A 854 21.11 46.31 -1.34
N ARG A 855 20.57 45.53 -2.28
CA ARG A 855 19.76 44.37 -2.00
C ARG A 855 20.55 43.30 -1.20
N ILE A 856 21.75 42.97 -1.67
CA ILE A 856 22.62 41.97 -1.04
C ILE A 856 23.05 42.44 0.34
N GLN A 857 23.32 43.74 0.52
CA GLN A 857 23.67 44.32 1.81
C GLN A 857 22.56 44.18 2.84
N ILE A 858 21.30 44.31 2.42
CA ILE A 858 20.13 44.06 3.28
C ILE A 858 20.06 42.58 3.68
N GLU A 859 20.31 41.70 2.75
CA GLU A 859 20.29 40.24 3.03
C GLU A 859 21.47 39.84 3.96
N ILE A 860 22.66 40.40 3.77
CA ILE A 860 23.78 40.21 4.67
C ILE A 860 23.43 40.68 6.09
N GLN A 861 22.80 41.84 6.24
CA GLN A 861 22.37 42.35 7.55
C GLN A 861 21.32 41.43 8.20
N LYS A 862 20.38 40.95 7.43
CA LYS A 862 19.38 39.99 7.94
C LYS A 862 20.01 38.67 8.39
N ALA A 863 20.91 38.12 7.59
CA ALA A 863 21.63 36.88 7.94
C ALA A 863 22.53 37.06 9.17
N LYS A 864 23.26 38.16 9.24
CA LYS A 864 24.06 38.51 10.43
C LYS A 864 23.19 38.70 11.66
N GLY A 865 22.09 39.44 11.58
CA GLY A 865 21.18 39.66 12.69
C GLY A 865 20.54 38.36 13.22
N LYS A 866 20.27 37.39 12.34
CA LYS A 866 19.87 36.06 12.78
C LYS A 866 20.97 35.28 13.48
N LEU A 867 22.20 35.29 12.94
CA LEU A 867 23.34 34.59 13.50
C LEU A 867 23.90 35.25 14.76
N GLU A 868 23.62 36.54 15.03
CA GLU A 868 23.96 37.26 16.26
C GLU A 868 22.88 37.08 17.35
N ASN A 869 21.71 36.62 17.00
CA ASN A 869 20.64 36.40 17.97
C ASN A 869 20.81 35.07 18.72
N ALA A 870 21.22 35.14 19.96
CA ALA A 870 21.46 34.00 20.84
C ALA A 870 20.25 33.07 20.91
N SER A 871 19.03 33.61 20.92
CA SER A 871 17.81 32.78 20.98
C SER A 871 17.53 32.00 19.67
N PHE A 872 18.05 32.46 18.55
CA PHE A 872 18.01 31.72 17.29
C PHE A 872 19.04 30.59 17.28
N ILE A 873 20.24 30.85 17.69
CA ILE A 873 21.34 29.86 17.73
C ILE A 873 20.99 28.70 18.69
N ASP A 874 20.43 29.02 19.85
CA ASP A 874 20.13 28.05 20.91
C ASP A 874 18.87 27.20 20.61
N ARG A 875 17.95 27.67 19.77
CA ARG A 875 16.67 27.01 19.50
C ARG A 875 16.54 26.40 18.09
N ALA A 876 17.33 26.87 17.13
CA ALA A 876 17.26 26.36 15.77
C ALA A 876 18.07 25.07 15.62
N PRO A 877 17.61 24.10 14.80
CA PRO A 877 18.39 22.92 14.47
C PRO A 877 19.76 23.28 13.88
N GLU A 878 20.77 22.52 14.21
CA GLU A 878 22.18 22.77 13.81
C GLU A 878 22.32 22.90 12.27
N ALA A 879 21.54 22.11 11.52
CA ALA A 879 21.49 22.19 10.06
C ALA A 879 20.96 23.55 9.53
N VAL A 880 20.03 24.18 10.25
CA VAL A 880 19.47 25.49 9.86
C VAL A 880 20.47 26.60 10.12
N VAL A 881 21.20 26.52 11.22
CA VAL A 881 22.27 27.46 11.56
C VAL A 881 23.42 27.35 10.55
N ALA A 882 23.78 26.11 10.16
CA ALA A 882 24.82 25.86 9.16
C ALA A 882 24.41 26.41 7.77
N LEU A 883 23.13 26.26 7.40
CA LEU A 883 22.59 26.81 6.15
C LEU A 883 22.62 28.32 6.10
N GLU A 884 22.26 29.02 7.21
CA GLU A 884 22.34 30.48 7.28
C GLU A 884 23.78 31.00 7.26
N LYS A 885 24.73 30.27 7.85
CA LYS A 885 26.19 30.61 7.76
C LYS A 885 26.66 30.52 6.31
N LYS A 886 26.35 29.42 5.62
CA LYS A 886 26.71 29.24 4.21
C LYS A 886 26.08 30.33 3.32
N ARG A 887 24.82 30.68 3.58
CA ARG A 887 24.12 31.74 2.88
C ARG A 887 24.75 33.12 3.09
N LEU A 888 25.22 33.41 4.30
CA LEU A 888 25.98 34.62 4.59
C LEU A 888 27.31 34.67 3.83
N GLU A 889 28.05 33.57 3.76
CA GLU A 889 29.28 33.46 2.98
C GLU A 889 29.05 33.72 1.49
N GLU A 890 28.01 33.10 0.92
CA GLU A 890 27.62 33.29 -0.50
C GLU A 890 27.24 34.75 -0.81
N PHE A 891 26.53 35.41 0.11
CA PHE A 891 26.20 36.82 -0.04
C PHE A 891 27.43 37.76 0.08
N LEU A 892 28.34 37.47 0.97
CA LEU A 892 29.58 38.24 1.13
C LEU A 892 30.48 38.11 -0.11
N GLU A 893 30.60 36.88 -0.66
CA GLU A 893 31.39 36.65 -1.86
C GLU A 893 30.73 37.38 -3.09
N SER A 894 29.42 37.32 -3.20
CA SER A 894 28.66 38.01 -4.26
C SER A 894 28.80 39.53 -4.15
N PHE A 895 28.75 40.06 -2.93
CA PHE A 895 28.93 41.47 -2.62
C PHE A 895 30.32 42.00 -3.02
N GLU A 896 31.34 41.22 -2.73
CA GLU A 896 32.72 41.57 -3.08
C GLU A 896 32.96 41.54 -4.59
N LYS A 897 32.44 40.51 -5.29
CA LYS A 897 32.50 40.41 -6.74
C LYS A 897 31.79 41.59 -7.44
N LEU A 898 30.62 41.97 -6.97
CA LEU A 898 29.88 43.15 -7.54
C LEU A 898 30.55 44.46 -7.24
N ASN A 899 31.20 44.62 -6.09
CA ASN A 899 32.00 45.83 -5.78
C ASN A 899 33.21 45.95 -6.71
N VAL A 900 33.89 44.84 -7.02
CA VAL A 900 34.98 44.81 -7.98
C VAL A 900 34.50 45.22 -9.36
N GLN A 901 33.30 44.74 -9.80
CA GLN A 901 32.69 45.12 -11.04
C GLN A 901 32.29 46.63 -11.09
N LEU A 902 31.70 47.12 -9.99
CA LEU A 902 31.37 48.54 -9.88
C LEU A 902 32.62 49.47 -9.98
N LYS A 903 33.73 49.07 -9.37
CA LYS A 903 34.99 49.78 -9.47
C LYS A 903 35.62 49.80 -10.86
N LYS A 904 35.35 48.76 -11.68
CA LYS A 904 35.79 48.68 -13.06
C LYS A 904 34.97 49.57 -14.00
N LEU A 905 33.70 49.84 -13.62
CA LEU A 905 32.80 50.74 -14.36
C LEU A 905 32.90 52.23 -13.92
N ALA A 906 33.63 52.49 -12.88
CA ALA A 906 33.92 53.88 -12.40
C ALA A 906 35.15 54.49 -13.08
#